data_418555e0799600947b43cbbe19d19fcb
#
_entry.id   418555e0799600947b43cbbe19d19fcb
#
_cell.length_a   1.000
_cell.length_b   1.000
_cell.length_c   1.000
_cell.angle_alpha   90.00
_cell.angle_beta   90.00
_cell.angle_gamma   90.00
#
_symmetry.space_group_name_H-M   'P 1'
#
loop_
_entity.id
_entity.type
_entity.pdbx_description
1 polymer ?
#
loop_
_entity_poly.entity_id
_entity_poly.type
_entity_poly.pdbx_seq_one_letter_code
_entity_poly.pdbx_strand_id
1 'polypeptide(L)'
;MGLRTAKKRGLGGGGKWKREEGGGTRGRREVRPACFLQSGGRGDPGDVGGPAGNPGCSPHPRAATRPPPLPAHTPAHTPEWCGAASAEAAEPRRAGPHLCIPAPGLTKTPILEKVPRKMAAKTPSSEESGLPKLPVPPLQQTLATYLQCMRHLVSEEQFRKSQAIVQQFGAPGGLGETLQQKLLERQEKTANWVSEYWLNDMYLNNRLALPVNSSPAVIFARQHFPGTDDQLRFAASLISGVLSYKALLDSHSIPTDCAKGQLSGQPLCMKQYYGLFSSYRLPGHTQDTLVAQNSSIMPEPEHVIVACCNQFFVLDVVINFRRLSEGDLFTQLRKIVKMASNEDERLPPIGLLTSDGRSEWAEARTVLVKDSTNRDSLDMIERCICLVCLDAPGGVELSDTHRALQLLHGGGYSKNGANRWYDKSLQFVVGRDGTCGVVCEHSPFDGIVLVQCTEHLLKHVTQSSRKLIRADSVSELPAPRRLRWKCSPEIQGHLASSAEKLQRIVKNLDFIVYKFDNYGKTFIKKQKCSPDAFIQVALQLAFYRLHRRLVPTYESASIRRFQEGRVDNIRSATPEALAFVRAVTDHKAAVPASEKLLLLKDAIRAQTAYTVMAITGMAIDNHLLALRELARAMCKELPEMFMDETYLMSNRFVLSTSQVPTTTEMFCCYGPVVPNGYGACYNPQPETILFCISSFHSCKETSSSKFAKAVEESLIDMRDLCSLLPPTESKPLATKEKATRPSQGHQP
;
A
#
# COMPACT_ATOMS: atom_id res chain seq x y z
N MET A 1 -11.62 57.93 6.16
CA MET A 1 -12.40 58.78 5.24
C MET A 1 -13.00 57.78 4.26
N GLY A 2 -14.18 57.42 4.35
CA GLY A 2 -15.52 58.04 4.35
C GLY A 2 -16.22 57.42 3.18
N LEU A 3 -17.08 56.42 3.39
CA LEU A 3 -18.54 56.48 3.52
C LEU A 3 -19.31 56.89 2.23
N ARG A 4 -20.14 56.01 1.77
CA ARG A 4 -21.63 56.07 1.60
C ARG A 4 -22.07 55.31 0.31
N THR A 5 -22.83 54.22 0.44
CA THR A 5 -24.30 54.05 0.54
C THR A 5 -25.17 54.74 -0.53
N ALA A 6 -25.99 53.98 -1.24
CA ALA A 6 -27.43 54.07 -1.43
C ALA A 6 -27.84 53.26 -2.63
N LYS A 7 -28.74 52.32 -2.57
CA LYS A 7 -30.19 52.19 -2.39
C LYS A 7 -31.03 52.46 -3.66
N LYS A 8 -31.67 51.41 -4.12
CA LYS A 8 -33.09 51.18 -4.50
C LYS A 8 -33.69 51.79 -5.78
N ARG A 9 -34.42 50.94 -6.44
CA ARG A 9 -35.77 50.92 -7.07
C ARG A 9 -35.66 50.43 -8.51
N GLY A 10 -36.46 49.50 -9.07
CA GLY A 10 -37.80 48.99 -8.80
C GLY A 10 -38.63 49.09 -10.04
N LEU A 11 -39.57 48.12 -10.25
CA LEU A 11 -40.63 48.04 -11.27
C LEU A 11 -40.22 47.26 -12.55
N GLY A 12 -40.91 46.23 -13.04
CA GLY A 12 -42.25 45.71 -12.82
C GLY A 12 -42.83 45.27 -14.17
N GLY A 13 -43.53 44.17 -14.22
CA GLY A 13 -44.29 43.70 -15.39
C GLY A 13 -44.00 42.23 -15.69
N GLY A 14 -44.77 41.24 -15.47
CA GLY A 14 -46.25 41.13 -15.49
C GLY A 14 -46.67 40.37 -16.78
N GLY A 15 -46.88 39.06 -16.68
CA GLY A 15 -47.41 38.31 -17.85
C GLY A 15 -47.82 36.90 -17.42
N LYS A 16 -49.03 36.76 -16.91
CA LYS A 16 -49.75 35.48 -16.73
C LYS A 16 -50.19 34.96 -18.12
N TRP A 17 -50.10 33.65 -18.33
CA TRP A 17 -51.09 32.92 -19.11
C TRP A 17 -51.35 31.52 -18.49
N LYS A 18 -52.61 31.15 -18.60
CA LYS A 18 -53.46 30.20 -17.92
C LYS A 18 -53.18 28.72 -18.29
N ARG A 19 -53.62 27.89 -17.32
CA ARG A 19 -54.05 26.48 -17.48
C ARG A 19 -55.05 26.27 -18.62
N GLU A 20 -54.96 25.07 -19.22
CA GLU A 20 -56.15 24.32 -19.68
C GLU A 20 -55.95 22.84 -19.38
N GLU A 21 -57.00 22.28 -18.77
CA GLU A 21 -57.21 20.90 -18.40
C GLU A 21 -57.85 20.10 -19.55
N GLY A 22 -57.61 18.81 -19.57
CA GLY A 22 -58.43 17.83 -20.32
C GLY A 22 -57.67 16.51 -20.35
N GLY A 23 -57.96 15.46 -19.69
CA GLY A 23 -59.22 14.72 -19.47
C GLY A 23 -59.19 13.47 -20.36
N GLY A 24 -59.01 12.22 -19.80
CA GLY A 24 -59.28 11.02 -20.55
C GLY A 24 -58.50 9.76 -20.12
N THR A 25 -58.86 9.12 -19.14
CA THR A 25 -59.23 7.74 -18.76
C THR A 25 -58.69 6.52 -19.51
N ARG A 26 -58.22 5.56 -18.68
CA ARG A 26 -58.33 4.08 -18.76
C ARG A 26 -57.34 3.28 -19.58
N GLY A 27 -56.69 2.31 -18.85
CA GLY A 27 -56.31 1.03 -19.38
C GLY A 27 -55.21 0.30 -18.57
N ARG A 28 -55.55 -0.30 -17.44
CA ARG A 28 -54.76 -1.37 -16.80
C ARG A 28 -54.56 -2.54 -17.73
N ARG A 29 -53.35 -3.12 -17.76
CA ARG A 29 -53.13 -4.58 -17.80
C ARG A 29 -51.76 -4.94 -17.23
N GLU A 30 -51.80 -5.56 -16.06
CA GLU A 30 -50.79 -6.47 -15.53
C GLU A 30 -50.67 -7.69 -16.44
N VAL A 31 -49.49 -8.20 -16.66
CA VAL A 31 -49.25 -9.63 -16.86
C VAL A 31 -47.89 -9.99 -16.22
N ARG A 32 -47.92 -10.76 -15.18
CA ARG A 32 -46.86 -11.58 -14.61
C ARG A 32 -47.00 -13.03 -15.12
N PRO A 33 -46.12 -13.98 -14.74
CA PRO A 33 -45.15 -14.69 -15.57
C PRO A 33 -45.57 -16.16 -15.77
N ALA A 34 -44.90 -16.88 -16.64
CA ALA A 34 -45.02 -18.36 -16.62
C ALA A 34 -43.67 -19.02 -16.99
N CYS A 35 -43.20 -19.83 -16.07
CA CYS A 35 -42.35 -21.00 -16.30
C CYS A 35 -43.07 -21.99 -17.20
N PHE A 36 -42.39 -22.74 -18.03
CA PHE A 36 -42.59 -24.21 -18.14
C PHE A 36 -41.42 -24.93 -18.82
N LEU A 37 -41.22 -26.10 -18.33
CA LEU A 37 -40.27 -27.18 -18.61
C LEU A 37 -40.62 -28.01 -19.86
N GLN A 38 -39.63 -28.68 -20.40
CA GLN A 38 -39.57 -30.06 -20.91
C GLN A 38 -39.95 -30.41 -22.37
N SER A 39 -38.97 -31.09 -22.94
CA SER A 39 -39.06 -32.40 -23.63
C SER A 39 -39.37 -32.47 -25.12
N GLY A 40 -38.40 -33.05 -25.84
CA GLY A 40 -38.61 -34.26 -26.61
C GLY A 40 -38.92 -34.19 -28.09
N GLY A 41 -38.08 -34.82 -28.87
CA GLY A 41 -38.55 -35.63 -29.98
C GLY A 41 -38.06 -35.36 -31.40
N ARG A 42 -37.07 -36.11 -31.82
CA ARG A 42 -36.94 -36.87 -33.11
C ARG A 42 -37.47 -36.30 -34.43
N GLY A 43 -36.63 -36.43 -35.44
CA GLY A 43 -37.07 -36.57 -36.87
C GLY A 43 -36.00 -36.21 -37.87
N ASP A 44 -35.31 -37.19 -38.35
CA ASP A 44 -34.58 -37.32 -39.62
C ASP A 44 -35.59 -37.53 -40.79
N PRO A 45 -35.23 -37.59 -42.07
CA PRO A 45 -33.94 -37.69 -42.81
C PRO A 45 -33.91 -37.01 -44.20
N GLY A 46 -32.78 -37.19 -44.90
CA GLY A 46 -32.66 -37.17 -46.38
C GLY A 46 -31.50 -36.33 -46.89
N ASP A 47 -30.59 -36.74 -47.54
CA ASP A 47 -30.01 -37.82 -48.34
C ASP A 47 -29.26 -37.16 -49.53
N VAL A 48 -28.23 -37.87 -50.04
CA VAL A 48 -27.51 -37.86 -51.35
C VAL A 48 -26.17 -37.08 -51.34
N GLY A 49 -24.99 -37.65 -51.51
CA GLY A 49 -24.40 -38.64 -52.32
C GLY A 49 -22.86 -38.69 -52.18
N GLY A 50 -22.31 -39.88 -52.19
CA GLY A 50 -20.86 -40.16 -52.23
C GLY A 50 -20.29 -40.17 -53.66
N PRO A 51 -19.17 -40.85 -53.96
CA PRO A 51 -18.57 -42.00 -53.29
C PRO A 51 -17.02 -42.10 -53.31
N ALA A 52 -16.54 -43.16 -52.63
CA ALA A 52 -15.42 -44.04 -52.92
C ALA A 52 -14.02 -43.72 -52.37
N GLY A 53 -13.47 -44.58 -51.54
CA GLY A 53 -12.52 -45.57 -51.71
C GLY A 53 -11.88 -46.14 -50.44
N ASN A 54 -12.20 -47.39 -50.17
CA ASN A 54 -11.62 -48.29 -49.17
C ASN A 54 -10.51 -49.16 -49.85
N PRO A 55 -9.70 -50.05 -49.24
CA PRO A 55 -9.93 -50.80 -47.97
C PRO A 55 -8.69 -51.11 -47.12
N GLY A 56 -8.92 -51.59 -45.88
CA GLY A 56 -8.11 -52.70 -45.41
C GLY A 56 -7.81 -52.82 -43.92
N CYS A 57 -8.54 -53.75 -43.27
CA CYS A 57 -8.17 -54.66 -42.18
C CYS A 57 -8.28 -54.21 -40.72
N SER A 58 -9.34 -54.67 -40.08
CA SER A 58 -9.42 -55.04 -38.65
C SER A 58 -8.80 -56.46 -38.42
N PRO A 59 -8.56 -56.96 -37.18
CA PRO A 59 -9.56 -57.14 -36.13
C PRO A 59 -9.08 -57.01 -34.63
N HIS A 60 -10.03 -56.74 -33.79
CA HIS A 60 -10.33 -56.99 -32.37
C HIS A 60 -9.50 -57.97 -31.50
N PRO A 61 -9.81 -58.09 -30.15
CA PRO A 61 -9.86 -57.16 -29.01
C PRO A 61 -9.02 -57.65 -27.81
N ARG A 62 -8.71 -56.78 -26.82
CA ARG A 62 -8.55 -57.22 -25.41
C ARG A 62 -8.52 -56.08 -24.38
N ALA A 63 -9.43 -56.23 -23.42
CA ALA A 63 -9.32 -56.04 -21.98
C ALA A 63 -8.86 -54.70 -21.38
N ALA A 64 -9.78 -54.15 -20.60
CA ALA A 64 -9.61 -53.08 -19.63
C ALA A 64 -8.56 -53.41 -18.54
N THR A 65 -7.67 -52.47 -18.26
CA THR A 65 -6.93 -52.41 -16.99
C THR A 65 -7.00 -51.03 -16.40
N ARG A 66 -7.37 -50.98 -15.10
CA ARG A 66 -7.43 -49.78 -14.23
C ARG A 66 -6.06 -49.14 -14.07
N PRO A 67 -5.95 -47.82 -13.88
CA PRO A 67 -4.71 -47.20 -13.48
C PRO A 67 -4.43 -47.42 -11.97
N PRO A 68 -3.13 -47.50 -11.59
CA PRO A 68 -2.72 -47.69 -10.21
C PRO A 68 -2.80 -46.39 -9.38
N PRO A 69 -2.83 -46.46 -8.04
CA PRO A 69 -2.94 -45.34 -7.14
C PRO A 69 -1.62 -44.59 -6.98
N LEU A 70 -1.70 -43.27 -6.76
CA LEU A 70 -0.59 -42.37 -6.47
C LEU A 70 0.06 -42.73 -5.12
N PRO A 71 1.39 -42.65 -4.98
CA PRO A 71 2.08 -42.87 -3.71
C PRO A 71 2.06 -41.64 -2.82
N ALA A 72 2.03 -41.92 -1.52
CA ALA A 72 2.06 -40.98 -0.42
C ALA A 72 3.39 -40.20 -0.35
N HIS A 73 3.30 -38.95 0.05
CA HIS A 73 4.43 -38.08 0.33
C HIS A 73 5.22 -38.56 1.56
N THR A 74 6.51 -38.78 1.37
CA THR A 74 7.51 -38.82 2.45
C THR A 74 8.44 -37.62 2.30
N PRO A 75 8.96 -37.03 3.40
CA PRO A 75 9.70 -35.78 3.36
C PRO A 75 11.13 -35.96 2.88
N ALA A 76 11.61 -35.01 2.08
CA ALA A 76 12.94 -34.99 1.52
C ALA A 76 14.00 -34.60 2.59
N HIS A 77 15.01 -35.45 2.69
CA HIS A 77 16.22 -35.25 3.43
C HIS A 77 17.11 -34.15 2.82
N THR A 78 17.71 -33.35 3.70
CA THR A 78 18.88 -32.52 3.44
C THR A 78 20.13 -33.39 3.20
N PRO A 79 21.05 -33.02 2.32
CA PRO A 79 22.38 -33.65 2.31
C PRO A 79 23.34 -32.89 3.21
N GLU A 80 23.88 -33.63 4.15
CA GLU A 80 25.11 -33.30 4.89
C GLU A 80 26.32 -33.33 3.97
N TRP A 81 27.21 -32.37 4.14
CA TRP A 81 28.60 -32.48 3.70
C TRP A 81 29.53 -32.34 4.92
N CYS A 82 30.02 -33.49 5.37
CA CYS A 82 31.22 -33.61 6.17
C CYS A 82 32.45 -33.78 5.28
N GLY A 83 33.53 -33.09 5.61
CA GLY A 83 34.82 -33.32 4.99
C GLY A 83 35.88 -32.42 5.58
N ALA A 84 36.51 -32.88 6.66
CA ALA A 84 37.66 -32.26 7.29
C ALA A 84 38.95 -32.51 6.47
N ALA A 85 39.82 -31.51 6.41
CA ALA A 85 41.30 -31.72 6.42
C ALA A 85 42.03 -30.41 6.77
N SER A 86 42.64 -30.47 7.85
CA SER A 86 43.85 -29.94 8.48
C SER A 86 44.78 -29.01 7.68
N ALA A 87 45.10 -27.91 8.33
CA ALA A 87 46.36 -27.26 8.68
C ALA A 87 47.50 -27.19 7.63
N GLU A 88 47.98 -25.99 7.38
CA GLU A 88 49.34 -25.62 7.76
C GLU A 88 49.60 -24.12 7.54
N ALA A 89 50.26 -23.53 8.52
CA ALA A 89 50.68 -22.15 8.59
C ALA A 89 51.92 -21.87 7.75
N ALA A 90 52.03 -20.69 7.18
CA ALA A 90 53.31 -20.06 6.84
C ALA A 90 53.20 -18.55 6.85
N GLU A 91 53.90 -17.94 7.75
CA GLU A 91 54.10 -16.51 7.90
C GLU A 91 55.16 -15.95 6.91
N PRO A 92 55.42 -14.64 6.90
CA PRO A 92 55.71 -13.87 5.70
C PRO A 92 57.22 -13.59 5.52
N ARG A 93 57.63 -13.33 4.28
CA ARG A 93 58.97 -12.74 4.02
C ARG A 93 58.86 -11.34 3.47
N ARG A 94 59.56 -10.42 4.16
CA ARG A 94 59.95 -9.05 3.78
C ARG A 94 60.94 -9.07 2.63
N ALA A 95 60.82 -8.10 1.72
CA ALA A 95 61.93 -7.43 1.03
C ALA A 95 61.34 -6.12 0.48
N GLY A 96 61.81 -5.00 0.72
CA GLY A 96 62.98 -4.18 0.71
C GLY A 96 63.07 -3.39 -0.64
N PRO A 97 63.52 -2.13 -0.61
CA PRO A 97 63.08 -1.08 -1.54
C PRO A 97 64.06 -0.85 -2.68
N HIS A 98 63.60 -0.29 -3.85
CA HIS A 98 64.46 0.36 -4.83
C HIS A 98 63.85 1.69 -5.28
N LEU A 99 64.48 2.70 -4.86
CA LEU A 99 65.12 3.89 -5.45
C LEU A 99 64.49 4.57 -6.67
N CYS A 100 64.31 5.85 -6.43
CA CYS A 100 64.01 6.98 -7.31
C CYS A 100 65.01 7.18 -8.45
N ILE A 101 64.63 7.92 -9.49
CA ILE A 101 65.33 9.09 -10.04
C ILE A 101 64.36 9.94 -10.93
N PRO A 102 64.57 11.29 -11.07
CA PRO A 102 63.52 12.30 -11.21
C PRO A 102 63.47 13.05 -12.55
N ALA A 103 62.39 13.82 -12.69
CA ALA A 103 62.06 15.05 -13.45
C ALA A 103 62.99 15.61 -14.54
N PRO A 104 62.51 16.53 -15.46
CA PRO A 104 62.21 17.90 -15.12
C PRO A 104 60.95 18.48 -15.84
N GLY A 105 60.25 19.40 -15.34
CA GLY A 105 60.38 20.79 -15.05
C GLY A 105 59.69 21.72 -16.07
N LEU A 106 58.98 22.74 -15.55
CA LEU A 106 58.46 24.00 -16.12
C LEU A 106 56.92 24.05 -16.28
N THR A 107 56.17 25.02 -15.82
CA THR A 107 56.26 26.43 -15.45
C THR A 107 55.03 26.88 -14.68
N LYS A 108 55.17 27.90 -13.87
CA LYS A 108 54.17 28.58 -13.03
C LYS A 108 53.13 29.37 -13.82
N THR A 109 51.89 29.41 -13.34
CA THR A 109 51.06 30.53 -12.78
C THR A 109 49.60 30.48 -13.25
N PRO A 110 48.58 31.07 -12.63
CA PRO A 110 48.49 31.63 -11.29
C PRO A 110 47.32 31.10 -10.42
N ILE A 111 47.39 31.47 -9.18
CA ILE A 111 46.50 31.32 -8.06
C ILE A 111 45.05 31.72 -8.36
N LEU A 112 44.12 30.79 -8.19
CA LEU A 112 42.71 31.07 -7.94
C LEU A 112 42.37 30.61 -6.53
N GLU A 113 41.82 31.53 -5.78
CA GLU A 113 41.51 31.47 -4.37
C GLU A 113 40.67 30.22 -3.99
N LYS A 114 41.12 29.56 -2.96
CA LYS A 114 40.37 28.46 -2.29
C LYS A 114 39.18 29.04 -1.57
N VAL A 115 37.98 28.78 -2.11
CA VAL A 115 36.74 28.81 -1.34
C VAL A 115 36.68 27.50 -0.51
N PRO A 116 36.53 27.55 0.82
CA PRO A 116 36.49 26.35 1.64
C PRO A 116 35.15 25.67 1.51
N ARG A 117 35.03 24.59 0.74
CA ARG A 117 33.93 23.63 0.82
C ARG A 117 34.14 22.71 2.02
N LYS A 118 33.78 23.17 3.20
CA LYS A 118 33.37 22.31 4.29
C LYS A 118 31.83 22.25 4.25
N MET A 119 31.28 21.37 3.44
CA MET A 119 29.95 20.82 3.74
C MET A 119 30.15 19.69 4.73
N ALA A 120 30.01 20.00 6.00
CA ALA A 120 29.86 19.01 7.05
C ALA A 120 28.63 18.17 6.72
N ALA A 121 28.76 16.85 6.78
CA ALA A 121 27.63 15.95 6.88
C ALA A 121 26.76 16.45 8.03
N LYS A 122 25.56 16.96 7.73
CA LYS A 122 24.61 17.35 8.75
C LYS A 122 24.14 16.07 9.44
N THR A 123 24.50 15.93 10.69
CA THR A 123 23.86 15.05 11.67
C THR A 123 22.34 15.15 11.55
N PRO A 124 21.57 14.07 11.91
CA PRO A 124 20.11 14.09 11.97
C PRO A 124 19.63 15.36 12.69
N SER A 125 18.53 15.95 12.21
CA SER A 125 18.00 17.19 12.78
C SER A 125 17.85 17.03 14.30
N SER A 126 18.13 18.07 15.07
CA SER A 126 18.09 18.07 16.53
C SER A 126 16.74 17.61 17.10
N GLU A 127 15.67 17.63 16.30
CA GLU A 127 14.33 17.19 16.67
C GLU A 127 14.17 15.65 16.66
N GLU A 128 14.87 14.91 15.79
CA GLU A 128 14.85 13.44 15.81
C GLU A 128 15.61 12.86 17.02
N SER A 129 16.60 13.58 17.55
CA SER A 129 17.32 13.18 18.76
C SER A 129 16.48 13.30 20.05
N GLY A 130 15.33 13.98 19.99
CA GLY A 130 14.40 14.18 21.12
C GLY A 130 13.28 13.16 21.25
N LEU A 131 13.06 12.30 20.23
CA LEU A 131 12.00 11.28 20.29
C LEU A 131 12.44 10.10 21.19
N PRO A 132 11.51 9.51 21.99
CA PRO A 132 11.83 8.32 22.78
C PRO A 132 12.09 7.10 21.90
N LYS A 133 12.91 6.18 22.40
CA LYS A 133 13.05 4.84 21.81
C LYS A 133 11.77 4.04 22.01
N LEU A 134 11.50 3.11 21.09
CA LEU A 134 10.39 2.16 21.21
C LEU A 134 10.58 1.32 22.48
N PRO A 135 9.61 1.27 23.41
CA PRO A 135 9.72 0.40 24.59
C PRO A 135 9.69 -1.07 24.20
N VAL A 136 10.31 -1.92 25.01
CA VAL A 136 10.17 -3.37 24.91
C VAL A 136 9.09 -3.81 25.91
N PRO A 137 7.98 -4.41 25.44
CA PRO A 137 6.94 -4.89 26.34
C PRO A 137 7.47 -5.96 27.31
N PRO A 138 6.93 -6.08 28.54
CA PRO A 138 7.25 -7.19 29.42
C PRO A 138 6.85 -8.54 28.79
N LEU A 139 7.71 -9.55 28.84
CA LEU A 139 7.48 -10.87 28.25
C LEU A 139 6.14 -11.48 28.69
N GLN A 140 5.90 -11.53 30.01
CA GLN A 140 4.68 -12.13 30.55
C GLN A 140 3.40 -11.43 30.10
N GLN A 141 3.45 -10.08 29.97
CA GLN A 141 2.31 -9.31 29.42
C GLN A 141 2.04 -9.70 27.98
N THR A 142 3.07 -9.81 27.14
CA THR A 142 2.94 -10.21 25.74
C THR A 142 2.36 -11.60 25.61
N LEU A 143 2.87 -12.57 26.37
CA LEU A 143 2.39 -13.96 26.34
C LEU A 143 0.94 -14.08 26.81
N ALA A 144 0.56 -13.39 27.89
CA ALA A 144 -0.81 -13.34 28.39
C ALA A 144 -1.77 -12.71 27.37
N THR A 145 -1.38 -11.58 26.79
CA THR A 145 -2.18 -10.91 25.72
C THR A 145 -2.31 -11.78 24.48
N TYR A 146 -1.22 -12.47 24.06
CA TYR A 146 -1.28 -13.41 22.96
C TYR A 146 -2.31 -14.52 23.19
N LEU A 147 -2.26 -15.18 24.34
CA LEU A 147 -3.25 -16.22 24.70
C LEU A 147 -4.68 -15.66 24.73
N GLN A 148 -4.87 -14.46 25.28
CA GLN A 148 -6.19 -13.81 25.28
C GLN A 148 -6.71 -13.57 23.87
N CYS A 149 -5.87 -13.11 22.94
CA CYS A 149 -6.22 -12.90 21.54
C CYS A 149 -6.56 -14.20 20.81
N MET A 150 -5.94 -15.34 21.18
CA MET A 150 -6.10 -16.61 20.46
C MET A 150 -7.26 -17.47 20.97
N ARG A 151 -7.62 -17.35 22.24
CA ARG A 151 -8.56 -18.25 22.92
C ARG A 151 -9.88 -18.45 22.17
N HIS A 152 -10.41 -17.42 21.54
CA HIS A 152 -11.71 -17.47 20.86
C HIS A 152 -11.60 -17.71 19.34
N LEU A 153 -10.38 -17.84 18.81
CA LEU A 153 -10.10 -18.06 17.38
C LEU A 153 -9.78 -19.52 17.06
N VAL A 154 -9.47 -20.34 18.06
CA VAL A 154 -9.10 -21.75 17.91
C VAL A 154 -10.01 -22.64 18.78
N SER A 155 -9.96 -23.96 18.56
CA SER A 155 -10.66 -24.92 19.42
C SER A 155 -10.08 -24.94 20.83
N GLU A 156 -10.87 -25.36 21.81
CA GLU A 156 -10.43 -25.47 23.21
C GLU A 156 -9.25 -26.46 23.37
N GLU A 157 -9.24 -27.55 22.59
CA GLU A 157 -8.14 -28.51 22.55
C GLU A 157 -6.84 -27.86 22.05
N GLN A 158 -6.92 -27.19 20.90
CA GLN A 158 -5.78 -26.48 20.32
C GLN A 158 -5.28 -25.36 21.25
N PHE A 159 -6.21 -24.63 21.89
CA PHE A 159 -5.85 -23.58 22.84
C PHE A 159 -5.07 -24.13 24.04
N ARG A 160 -5.49 -25.25 24.65
CA ARG A 160 -4.78 -25.86 25.79
C ARG A 160 -3.38 -26.31 25.40
N LYS A 161 -3.21 -26.90 24.21
CA LYS A 161 -1.90 -27.27 23.69
C LYS A 161 -0.99 -26.06 23.57
N SER A 162 -1.45 -25.02 22.87
CA SER A 162 -0.69 -23.78 22.69
C SER A 162 -0.42 -23.06 24.02
N GLN A 163 -1.36 -23.10 24.97
CA GLN A 163 -1.18 -22.51 26.29
C GLN A 163 -0.03 -23.18 27.06
N ALA A 164 0.10 -24.51 27.01
CA ALA A 164 1.21 -25.23 27.64
C ALA A 164 2.56 -24.85 27.02
N ILE A 165 2.64 -24.77 25.68
CA ILE A 165 3.84 -24.35 24.95
C ILE A 165 4.24 -22.94 25.33
N VAL A 166 3.30 -21.99 25.37
CA VAL A 166 3.53 -20.59 25.75
C VAL A 166 3.99 -20.47 27.19
N GLN A 167 3.38 -21.23 28.11
CA GLN A 167 3.81 -21.26 29.52
C GLN A 167 5.24 -21.80 29.69
N GLN A 168 5.58 -22.86 28.97
CA GLN A 168 6.94 -23.40 28.94
C GLN A 168 7.94 -22.37 28.40
N PHE A 169 7.61 -21.69 27.29
CA PHE A 169 8.46 -20.65 26.72
C PHE A 169 8.71 -19.50 27.69
N GLY A 170 7.68 -19.06 28.41
CA GLY A 170 7.72 -17.96 29.37
C GLY A 170 8.15 -18.37 30.81
N ALA A 171 8.55 -19.61 31.02
CA ALA A 171 8.95 -20.08 32.37
C ALA A 171 10.16 -19.31 32.91
N PRO A 172 10.24 -19.07 34.25
CA PRO A 172 11.38 -18.41 34.86
C PRO A 172 12.69 -19.12 34.55
N GLY A 173 13.74 -18.36 34.17
CA GLY A 173 15.03 -18.90 33.75
C GLY A 173 15.03 -19.59 32.38
N GLY A 174 13.86 -19.56 31.67
CA GLY A 174 13.69 -20.18 30.39
C GLY A 174 14.23 -19.38 29.22
N LEU A 175 14.04 -19.95 28.02
CA LEU A 175 14.53 -19.35 26.79
C LEU A 175 13.85 -17.98 26.50
N GLY A 176 12.57 -17.82 26.83
CA GLY A 176 11.84 -16.56 26.62
C GLY A 176 12.48 -15.40 27.40
N GLU A 177 12.90 -15.61 28.64
CA GLU A 177 13.61 -14.58 29.43
C GLU A 177 14.97 -14.26 28.85
N THR A 178 15.70 -15.28 28.36
CA THR A 178 17.01 -15.10 27.72
C THR A 178 16.85 -14.23 26.46
N LEU A 179 15.86 -14.50 25.63
CA LEU A 179 15.56 -13.71 24.42
C LEU A 179 15.11 -12.30 24.78
N GLN A 180 14.27 -12.14 25.81
CA GLN A 180 13.87 -10.84 26.35
C GLN A 180 15.06 -9.99 26.75
N GLN A 181 16.01 -10.56 27.48
CA GLN A 181 17.21 -9.85 27.87
C GLN A 181 18.04 -9.41 26.67
N LYS A 182 18.17 -10.27 25.65
CA LYS A 182 18.87 -9.92 24.39
C LYS A 182 18.15 -8.82 23.63
N LEU A 183 16.83 -8.78 23.69
CA LEU A 183 16.06 -7.72 23.08
C LEU A 183 16.25 -6.37 23.80
N LEU A 184 16.33 -6.36 25.13
CA LEU A 184 16.67 -5.18 25.92
C LEU A 184 18.07 -4.66 25.59
N GLU A 185 19.08 -5.56 25.48
CA GLU A 185 20.43 -5.17 25.03
C GLU A 185 20.42 -4.57 23.60
N ARG A 186 19.56 -5.09 22.70
CA ARG A 186 19.40 -4.52 21.35
C ARG A 186 18.75 -3.14 21.39
N GLN A 187 17.74 -2.93 22.25
CA GLN A 187 17.10 -1.63 22.44
C GLN A 187 18.11 -0.54 22.83
N GLU A 188 19.06 -0.88 23.72
CA GLU A 188 20.09 0.07 24.12
C GLU A 188 20.99 0.48 22.95
N LYS A 189 21.32 -0.47 22.06
CA LYS A 189 22.29 -0.29 20.97
C LYS A 189 21.69 0.27 19.66
N THR A 190 20.37 0.28 19.51
CA THR A 190 19.69 0.69 18.28
C THR A 190 18.73 1.85 18.51
N ALA A 191 18.43 2.62 17.49
CA ALA A 191 17.38 3.65 17.53
C ALA A 191 15.99 3.00 17.70
N ASN A 192 15.77 1.88 17.00
CA ASN A 192 14.54 1.10 17.09
C ASN A 192 14.87 -0.39 16.94
N TRP A 193 14.55 -1.16 17.97
CA TRP A 193 14.94 -2.58 18.07
C TRP A 193 14.23 -3.48 17.05
N VAL A 194 13.06 -3.10 16.55
CA VAL A 194 12.26 -3.93 15.62
C VAL A 194 12.45 -3.54 14.17
N SER A 195 12.92 -2.33 13.85
CA SER A 195 12.86 -1.72 12.51
C SER A 195 13.42 -2.64 11.42
N GLU A 196 14.60 -3.22 11.62
CA GLU A 196 15.23 -4.14 10.66
C GLU A 196 14.45 -5.46 10.52
N TYR A 197 14.07 -6.07 11.65
CA TYR A 197 13.28 -7.31 11.64
C TYR A 197 11.96 -7.14 10.93
N TRP A 198 11.28 -6.03 11.23
CA TRP A 198 9.99 -5.70 10.62
C TRP A 198 10.11 -5.47 9.10
N LEU A 199 11.12 -4.71 8.65
CA LEU A 199 11.36 -4.45 7.22
C LEU A 199 11.62 -5.76 6.46
N ASN A 200 12.45 -6.64 7.04
CA ASN A 200 12.78 -7.92 6.43
C ASN A 200 11.54 -8.85 6.37
N ASP A 201 10.80 -9.00 7.46
CA ASP A 201 9.66 -9.91 7.55
C ASP A 201 8.48 -9.45 6.69
N MET A 202 8.15 -8.16 6.75
CA MET A 202 7.01 -7.61 6.02
C MET A 202 7.25 -7.48 4.52
N TYR A 203 8.49 -7.16 4.11
CA TYR A 203 8.75 -6.83 2.70
C TYR A 203 9.91 -7.61 2.09
N LEU A 204 11.13 -7.51 2.61
CA LEU A 204 12.31 -7.90 1.85
C LEU A 204 12.45 -9.43 1.67
N ASN A 205 11.92 -10.22 2.60
CA ASN A 205 11.86 -11.69 2.52
C ASN A 205 10.66 -12.19 1.68
N ASN A 206 9.70 -11.32 1.35
CA ASN A 206 8.53 -11.72 0.57
C ASN A 206 8.91 -11.90 -0.90
N ARG A 207 8.69 -13.12 -1.43
CA ARG A 207 9.04 -13.49 -2.82
C ARG A 207 7.90 -13.32 -3.82
N LEU A 208 6.71 -12.89 -3.39
CA LEU A 208 5.58 -12.65 -4.28
C LEU A 208 5.86 -11.46 -5.21
N ALA A 209 5.19 -11.47 -6.36
CA ALA A 209 5.15 -10.32 -7.26
C ALA A 209 4.67 -9.04 -6.54
N LEU A 210 5.26 -7.88 -6.84
CA LEU A 210 4.90 -6.63 -6.19
C LEU A 210 3.50 -6.12 -6.54
N PRO A 211 3.06 -6.11 -7.83
CA PRO A 211 1.73 -5.64 -8.17
C PRO A 211 0.65 -6.43 -7.43
N VAL A 212 -0.33 -5.71 -6.89
CA VAL A 212 -1.46 -6.24 -6.09
C VAL A 212 -1.06 -6.75 -4.70
N ASN A 213 0.04 -7.52 -4.57
CA ASN A 213 0.40 -8.17 -3.30
C ASN A 213 1.01 -7.22 -2.26
N SER A 214 1.86 -6.27 -2.70
CA SER A 214 2.55 -5.34 -1.79
C SER A 214 2.76 -3.93 -2.33
N SER A 215 2.22 -3.60 -3.51
CA SER A 215 2.26 -2.26 -4.10
C SER A 215 0.88 -1.62 -4.04
N PRO A 216 0.56 -0.86 -2.97
CA PRO A 216 -0.68 -0.13 -2.88
C PRO A 216 -0.72 1.03 -3.87
N ALA A 217 -1.94 1.49 -4.18
CA ALA A 217 -2.16 2.64 -5.03
C ALA A 217 -2.99 3.71 -4.32
N VAL A 218 -2.72 4.98 -4.65
CA VAL A 218 -3.56 6.13 -4.31
C VAL A 218 -4.18 6.66 -5.60
N ILE A 219 -5.48 6.67 -5.66
CA ILE A 219 -6.26 7.11 -6.82
C ILE A 219 -6.68 8.55 -6.58
N PHE A 220 -6.33 9.46 -7.50
CA PHE A 220 -6.71 10.87 -7.44
C PHE A 220 -8.15 11.06 -7.89
N ALA A 221 -8.74 12.23 -7.61
CA ALA A 221 -9.96 12.65 -8.25
C ALA A 221 -9.83 12.53 -9.77
N ARG A 222 -10.91 12.08 -10.43
CA ARG A 222 -10.91 11.93 -11.89
C ARG A 222 -10.59 13.25 -12.56
N GLN A 223 -9.62 13.22 -13.46
CA GLN A 223 -9.25 14.37 -14.29
C GLN A 223 -10.05 14.35 -15.61
N HIS A 224 -10.14 15.49 -16.25
CA HIS A 224 -10.71 15.62 -17.59
C HIS A 224 -9.66 16.16 -18.55
N PHE A 225 -9.26 15.35 -19.52
CA PHE A 225 -8.27 15.72 -20.53
C PHE A 225 -8.91 15.72 -21.93
N PRO A 226 -9.34 16.89 -22.45
CA PRO A 226 -9.85 17.01 -23.82
C PRO A 226 -8.85 16.52 -24.86
N GLY A 227 -7.57 16.85 -24.69
CA GLY A 227 -6.49 16.49 -25.60
C GLY A 227 -5.30 15.81 -24.91
N THR A 228 -4.35 15.31 -25.71
CA THR A 228 -3.08 14.78 -25.20
C THR A 228 -2.28 15.87 -24.50
N ASP A 229 -2.34 17.10 -25.00
CA ASP A 229 -1.63 18.23 -24.40
C ASP A 229 -2.11 18.52 -22.96
N ASP A 230 -3.40 18.30 -22.64
CA ASP A 230 -3.92 18.51 -21.29
C ASP A 230 -3.39 17.45 -20.31
N GLN A 231 -3.30 16.18 -20.75
CA GLN A 231 -2.61 15.11 -20.01
C GLN A 231 -1.16 15.50 -19.72
N LEU A 232 -0.43 16.00 -20.74
CA LEU A 232 0.97 16.37 -20.61
C LEU A 232 1.19 17.61 -19.75
N ARG A 233 0.27 18.60 -19.79
CA ARG A 233 0.29 19.75 -18.88
C ARG A 233 0.12 19.33 -17.42
N PHE A 234 -0.83 18.42 -17.16
CA PHE A 234 -1.03 17.85 -15.84
C PHE A 234 0.22 17.12 -15.37
N ALA A 235 0.82 16.27 -16.21
CA ALA A 235 2.07 15.56 -15.89
C ALA A 235 3.24 16.53 -15.63
N ALA A 236 3.38 17.60 -16.42
CA ALA A 236 4.42 18.62 -16.23
C ALA A 236 4.26 19.34 -14.88
N SER A 237 3.01 19.74 -14.54
CA SER A 237 2.72 20.37 -13.24
C SER A 237 2.94 19.40 -12.08
N LEU A 238 2.62 18.11 -12.25
CA LEU A 238 2.87 17.09 -11.24
C LEU A 238 4.38 16.90 -10.99
N ILE A 239 5.20 16.83 -12.06
CA ILE A 239 6.67 16.76 -11.94
C ILE A 239 7.21 18.00 -11.23
N SER A 240 6.74 19.21 -11.59
CA SER A 240 7.11 20.46 -10.92
C SER A 240 6.79 20.40 -9.43
N GLY A 241 5.61 19.86 -9.05
CA GLY A 241 5.23 19.62 -7.67
C GLY A 241 6.18 18.66 -6.95
N VAL A 242 6.56 17.54 -7.59
CA VAL A 242 7.54 16.57 -7.08
C VAL A 242 8.87 17.26 -6.77
N LEU A 243 9.38 18.05 -7.69
CA LEU A 243 10.64 18.79 -7.50
C LEU A 243 10.55 19.83 -6.38
N SER A 244 9.37 20.48 -6.24
CA SER A 244 9.12 21.41 -5.15
C SER A 244 9.12 20.71 -3.80
N TYR A 245 8.44 19.56 -3.69
CA TYR A 245 8.37 18.79 -2.44
C TYR A 245 9.72 18.17 -2.08
N LYS A 246 10.44 17.61 -3.09
CA LYS A 246 11.80 17.09 -2.88
C LYS A 246 12.72 18.17 -2.33
N ALA A 247 12.62 19.40 -2.84
CA ALA A 247 13.45 20.51 -2.32
C ALA A 247 13.18 20.83 -0.85
N LEU A 248 11.92 20.70 -0.39
CA LEU A 248 11.61 20.87 1.03
C LEU A 248 12.21 19.75 1.88
N LEU A 249 12.26 18.52 1.35
CA LEU A 249 12.91 17.39 2.01
C LEU A 249 14.42 17.56 2.05
N ASP A 250 15.05 17.87 0.92
CA ASP A 250 16.53 18.04 0.79
C ASP A 250 17.04 19.18 1.68
N SER A 251 16.25 20.24 1.85
CA SER A 251 16.55 21.36 2.73
C SER A 251 16.12 21.17 4.19
N HIS A 252 15.56 20.00 4.54
CA HIS A 252 14.97 19.74 5.86
C HIS A 252 13.95 20.83 6.30
N SER A 253 13.21 21.39 5.34
CA SER A 253 12.25 22.49 5.58
C SER A 253 10.80 22.00 5.62
N ILE A 254 10.56 20.69 5.59
CA ILE A 254 9.22 20.13 5.76
C ILE A 254 8.80 20.27 7.22
N PRO A 255 7.56 20.75 7.52
CA PRO A 255 7.08 20.82 8.88
C PRO A 255 7.03 19.45 9.55
N THR A 256 7.46 19.37 10.80
CA THR A 256 7.39 18.16 11.61
C THR A 256 5.94 17.75 11.82
N ASP A 257 5.63 16.50 11.53
CA ASP A 257 4.33 15.91 11.83
C ASP A 257 4.08 15.87 13.33
N CYS A 258 2.84 16.14 13.72
CA CYS A 258 2.40 16.01 15.10
C CYS A 258 1.24 15.03 15.23
N ALA A 259 1.23 14.27 16.32
CA ALA A 259 0.13 13.40 16.69
C ALA A 259 -1.18 14.18 16.84
N LYS A 260 -2.31 13.55 16.54
CA LYS A 260 -3.67 14.07 16.67
C LYS A 260 -4.42 13.33 17.79
N GLY A 261 -5.53 13.88 18.26
CA GLY A 261 -6.36 13.26 19.29
C GLY A 261 -5.79 13.40 20.70
N GLN A 262 -5.78 12.34 21.48
CA GLN A 262 -5.33 12.34 22.89
C GLN A 262 -3.85 12.72 23.07
N LEU A 263 -3.03 12.44 22.07
CA LEU A 263 -1.59 12.72 22.04
C LEU A 263 -1.27 13.98 21.22
N SER A 264 -2.25 14.85 20.99
CA SER A 264 -2.12 16.02 20.14
C SER A 264 -0.91 16.88 20.52
N GLY A 265 -0.14 17.28 19.51
CA GLY A 265 1.03 18.15 19.65
C GLY A 265 2.36 17.42 19.88
N GLN A 266 2.36 16.11 20.12
CA GLN A 266 3.62 15.36 20.21
C GLN A 266 4.24 15.22 18.81
N PRO A 267 5.55 15.49 18.64
CA PRO A 267 6.23 15.32 17.36
C PRO A 267 6.30 13.85 16.97
N LEU A 268 6.29 13.59 15.66
CA LEU A 268 6.40 12.26 15.06
C LEU A 268 7.69 12.15 14.27
N CYS A 269 8.25 10.94 14.21
CA CYS A 269 9.45 10.65 13.44
C CYS A 269 9.24 10.97 11.95
N MET A 270 10.18 11.71 11.37
CA MET A 270 10.16 12.17 9.99
C MET A 270 11.00 11.30 9.04
N LYS A 271 11.71 10.28 9.53
CA LYS A 271 12.64 9.46 8.75
C LYS A 271 12.04 8.91 7.46
N GLN A 272 10.80 8.46 7.48
CA GLN A 272 10.12 7.86 6.33
C GLN A 272 9.94 8.84 5.16
N TYR A 273 9.86 10.15 5.40
CA TYR A 273 9.74 11.16 4.34
C TYR A 273 10.94 11.18 3.41
N TYR A 274 12.12 10.92 3.95
CA TYR A 274 13.38 10.89 3.20
C TYR A 274 13.53 9.61 2.36
N GLY A 275 12.65 8.62 2.55
CA GLY A 275 12.54 7.43 1.71
C GLY A 275 11.56 7.55 0.52
N LEU A 276 10.84 8.67 0.37
CA LEU A 276 9.82 8.83 -0.68
C LEU A 276 10.43 8.82 -2.08
N PHE A 277 11.49 9.62 -2.29
CA PHE A 277 12.13 9.78 -3.60
C PHE A 277 13.47 9.05 -3.65
N SER A 278 13.86 8.65 -4.86
CA SER A 278 15.16 8.03 -5.15
C SER A 278 15.42 6.69 -4.45
N SER A 279 14.43 6.14 -3.74
CA SER A 279 14.52 4.79 -3.17
C SER A 279 14.18 3.72 -4.20
N TYR A 280 14.78 2.56 -4.03
CA TYR A 280 14.65 1.42 -4.94
C TYR A 280 14.72 0.10 -4.17
N ARG A 281 13.83 -0.83 -4.46
CA ARG A 281 13.86 -2.19 -3.93
C ARG A 281 14.57 -3.12 -4.90
N LEU A 282 15.86 -3.33 -4.67
CA LEU A 282 16.71 -4.16 -5.50
C LEU A 282 16.35 -5.64 -5.30
N PRO A 283 15.97 -6.38 -6.38
CA PRO A 283 15.61 -7.79 -6.27
C PRO A 283 16.84 -8.65 -5.98
N GLY A 284 16.69 -9.57 -5.04
CA GLY A 284 17.66 -10.62 -4.74
C GLY A 284 17.05 -12.00 -4.88
N HIS A 285 17.85 -13.06 -4.98
CA HIS A 285 17.35 -14.43 -5.18
C HIS A 285 16.55 -14.96 -3.97
N THR A 286 16.98 -14.65 -2.77
CA THR A 286 16.36 -15.10 -1.51
C THR A 286 15.75 -13.97 -0.71
N GLN A 287 16.34 -12.79 -0.76
CA GLN A 287 15.94 -11.59 -0.05
C GLN A 287 16.26 -10.37 -0.90
N ASP A 288 15.36 -9.39 -0.92
CA ASP A 288 15.57 -8.11 -1.58
C ASP A 288 16.39 -7.16 -0.69
N THR A 289 16.88 -6.07 -1.29
CA THR A 289 17.58 -5.01 -0.57
C THR A 289 16.90 -3.68 -0.84
N LEU A 290 16.58 -2.92 0.22
CA LEU A 290 16.13 -1.54 0.07
C LEU A 290 17.34 -0.63 -0.09
N VAL A 291 17.44 0.01 -1.26
CA VAL A 291 18.45 1.01 -1.58
C VAL A 291 17.81 2.38 -1.44
N ALA A 292 18.27 3.16 -0.46
CA ALA A 292 17.89 4.57 -0.31
C ALA A 292 19.08 5.46 -0.64
N GLN A 293 18.86 6.48 -1.43
CA GLN A 293 19.95 7.37 -1.85
C GLN A 293 20.17 8.45 -0.80
N ASN A 294 20.75 8.05 0.34
CA ASN A 294 21.15 8.97 1.41
C ASN A 294 22.66 9.09 1.57
N SER A 295 23.45 8.62 0.58
CA SER A 295 24.89 8.67 0.71
C SER A 295 25.43 10.00 0.21
N SER A 296 26.18 10.68 1.05
CA SER A 296 27.01 11.86 0.71
C SER A 296 28.06 11.60 -0.39
N ILE A 297 28.11 10.39 -0.94
CA ILE A 297 29.13 9.93 -1.91
C ILE A 297 28.62 10.07 -3.35
N MET A 298 27.31 9.93 -3.59
CA MET A 298 26.74 10.02 -4.92
C MET A 298 26.03 11.35 -5.12
N PRO A 299 26.14 11.98 -6.31
CA PRO A 299 25.41 13.20 -6.60
C PRO A 299 23.88 12.92 -6.56
N GLU A 300 23.11 13.91 -6.10
CA GLU A 300 21.66 13.87 -6.13
C GLU A 300 21.15 13.65 -7.55
N PRO A 301 20.12 12.80 -7.74
CA PRO A 301 19.57 12.59 -9.07
C PRO A 301 18.85 13.84 -9.58
N GLU A 302 19.12 14.20 -10.81
CA GLU A 302 18.55 15.38 -11.49
C GLU A 302 17.61 14.97 -12.63
N HIS A 303 17.09 13.73 -12.62
CA HIS A 303 16.19 13.23 -13.65
C HIS A 303 15.04 12.41 -13.08
N VAL A 304 13.96 12.36 -13.84
CA VAL A 304 12.86 11.42 -13.68
C VAL A 304 12.84 10.45 -14.86
N ILE A 305 12.25 9.28 -14.67
CA ILE A 305 11.99 8.36 -15.78
C ILE A 305 10.53 8.52 -16.20
N VAL A 306 10.30 8.71 -17.50
CA VAL A 306 8.98 8.74 -18.09
C VAL A 306 8.72 7.42 -18.83
N ALA A 307 7.70 6.68 -18.41
CA ALA A 307 7.19 5.50 -19.11
C ALA A 307 6.08 5.93 -20.07
N CYS A 308 6.21 5.61 -21.36
CA CYS A 308 5.23 5.92 -22.39
C CYS A 308 5.23 4.81 -23.46
N CYS A 309 4.07 4.25 -23.77
CA CYS A 309 3.92 3.14 -24.71
C CYS A 309 4.83 1.94 -24.35
N ASN A 310 4.97 1.61 -23.08
CA ASN A 310 5.85 0.56 -22.54
C ASN A 310 7.35 0.78 -22.85
N GLN A 311 7.75 2.03 -23.13
CA GLN A 311 9.12 2.47 -23.33
C GLN A 311 9.52 3.42 -22.20
N PHE A 312 10.81 3.46 -21.87
CA PHE A 312 11.31 4.29 -20.77
C PHE A 312 12.25 5.37 -21.31
N PHE A 313 12.07 6.59 -20.83
CA PHE A 313 12.82 7.77 -21.24
C PHE A 313 13.40 8.47 -20.03
N VAL A 314 14.67 8.88 -20.11
CA VAL A 314 15.29 9.79 -19.15
C VAL A 314 14.85 11.21 -19.50
N LEU A 315 14.23 11.88 -18.55
CA LEU A 315 13.89 13.29 -18.60
C LEU A 315 14.72 14.03 -17.54
N ASP A 316 15.75 14.73 -17.98
CA ASP A 316 16.55 15.60 -17.10
C ASP A 316 15.64 16.77 -16.64
N VAL A 317 15.54 16.99 -15.32
CA VAL A 317 14.67 18.02 -14.72
C VAL A 317 15.45 19.18 -14.12
N VAL A 318 16.79 19.06 -14.09
CA VAL A 318 17.75 20.12 -13.79
C VAL A 318 18.79 20.13 -14.89
N ILE A 319 18.98 21.27 -15.54
CA ILE A 319 19.96 21.46 -16.62
C ILE A 319 20.72 22.73 -16.31
N ASN A 320 22.04 22.64 -16.30
CA ASN A 320 22.92 23.77 -15.95
C ASN A 320 22.54 24.40 -14.60
N PHE A 321 22.33 23.56 -13.58
CA PHE A 321 21.92 23.95 -12.21
C PHE A 321 20.56 24.68 -12.13
N ARG A 322 19.80 24.70 -13.21
CA ARG A 322 18.45 25.28 -13.26
C ARG A 322 17.40 24.19 -13.37
N ARG A 323 16.40 24.23 -12.50
CA ARG A 323 15.21 23.40 -12.64
C ARG A 323 14.43 23.83 -13.87
N LEU A 324 13.92 22.85 -14.62
CA LEU A 324 13.05 23.09 -15.75
C LEU A 324 11.70 23.68 -15.27
N SER A 325 11.21 24.66 -16.04
CA SER A 325 9.87 25.20 -15.85
C SER A 325 8.79 24.19 -16.29
N GLU A 326 7.53 24.40 -15.89
CA GLU A 326 6.41 23.58 -16.34
C GLU A 326 6.26 23.61 -17.89
N GLY A 327 6.56 24.74 -18.53
CA GLY A 327 6.59 24.87 -19.99
C GLY A 327 7.71 24.05 -20.64
N ASP A 328 8.90 24.03 -20.04
CA ASP A 328 10.03 23.21 -20.48
C ASP A 328 9.68 21.72 -20.34
N LEU A 329 9.18 21.31 -19.18
CA LEU A 329 8.75 19.94 -18.91
C LEU A 329 7.65 19.49 -19.89
N PHE A 330 6.64 20.32 -20.15
CA PHE A 330 5.61 20.04 -21.12
C PHE A 330 6.18 19.82 -22.53
N THR A 331 7.12 20.67 -22.95
CA THR A 331 7.78 20.56 -24.26
C THR A 331 8.57 19.25 -24.37
N GLN A 332 9.30 18.88 -23.32
CA GLN A 332 10.04 17.62 -23.28
C GLN A 332 9.10 16.39 -23.27
N LEU A 333 8.00 16.43 -22.53
CA LEU A 333 6.99 15.36 -22.53
C LEU A 333 6.36 15.18 -23.94
N ARG A 334 6.09 16.25 -24.68
CA ARG A 334 5.65 16.16 -26.07
C ARG A 334 6.67 15.46 -26.97
N LYS A 335 7.99 15.76 -26.79
CA LYS A 335 9.06 15.05 -27.52
C LYS A 335 9.05 13.56 -27.18
N ILE A 336 8.91 13.19 -25.88
CA ILE A 336 8.83 11.79 -25.44
C ILE A 336 7.65 11.07 -26.11
N VAL A 337 6.44 11.65 -26.09
CA VAL A 337 5.26 11.03 -26.72
C VAL A 337 5.50 10.83 -28.22
N LYS A 338 6.07 11.82 -28.92
CA LYS A 338 6.42 11.71 -30.34
C LYS A 338 7.43 10.56 -30.59
N MET A 339 8.45 10.45 -29.75
CA MET A 339 9.44 9.36 -29.84
C MET A 339 8.84 7.99 -29.53
N ALA A 340 7.96 7.91 -28.52
CA ALA A 340 7.30 6.66 -28.11
C ALA A 340 6.29 6.15 -29.13
N SER A 341 5.71 7.05 -29.93
CA SER A 341 4.74 6.69 -30.98
C SER A 341 5.40 6.16 -32.26
N ASN A 342 6.71 6.22 -32.38
CA ASN A 342 7.43 5.62 -33.51
C ASN A 342 7.49 4.09 -33.32
N GLU A 343 6.74 3.36 -34.13
CA GLU A 343 6.64 1.90 -34.04
C GLU A 343 7.92 1.19 -34.49
N ASP A 344 8.65 1.75 -35.44
CA ASP A 344 9.91 1.18 -35.96
C ASP A 344 11.03 1.18 -34.90
N GLU A 345 10.93 2.05 -33.90
CA GLU A 345 11.90 2.16 -32.79
C GLU A 345 11.41 1.48 -31.51
N ARG A 346 10.29 0.74 -31.55
CA ARG A 346 9.72 0.11 -30.36
C ARG A 346 10.62 -1.01 -29.86
N LEU A 347 10.96 -0.95 -28.58
CA LEU A 347 11.74 -1.96 -27.86
C LEU A 347 10.84 -2.93 -27.10
N PRO A 348 11.34 -4.12 -26.72
CA PRO A 348 10.60 -5.05 -25.87
C PRO A 348 10.10 -4.39 -24.59
N PRO A 349 8.91 -4.80 -24.06
CA PRO A 349 8.26 -4.18 -22.90
C PRO A 349 8.92 -4.65 -21.59
N ILE A 350 10.16 -4.23 -21.35
CA ILE A 350 11.05 -4.71 -20.29
C ILE A 350 10.47 -4.49 -18.88
N GLY A 351 9.59 -3.50 -18.70
CA GLY A 351 8.92 -3.24 -17.43
C GLY A 351 8.12 -4.43 -16.89
N LEU A 352 7.68 -5.35 -17.76
CA LEU A 352 6.99 -6.58 -17.36
C LEU A 352 7.82 -7.44 -16.40
N LEU A 353 9.14 -7.45 -16.53
CA LEU A 353 10.01 -8.25 -15.66
C LEU A 353 9.86 -7.85 -14.18
N THR A 354 9.61 -6.57 -13.89
CA THR A 354 9.42 -6.08 -12.52
C THR A 354 8.08 -6.47 -11.91
N SER A 355 7.15 -6.99 -12.73
CA SER A 355 5.84 -7.51 -12.28
C SER A 355 5.87 -9.00 -11.93
N ASP A 356 6.99 -9.67 -12.10
CA ASP A 356 7.16 -11.09 -11.79
C ASP A 356 7.46 -11.34 -10.29
N GLY A 357 7.47 -12.60 -9.87
CA GLY A 357 7.96 -12.99 -8.55
C GLY A 357 9.39 -12.49 -8.31
N ARG A 358 9.71 -12.23 -7.05
CA ARG A 358 10.98 -11.55 -6.72
C ARG A 358 12.20 -12.36 -7.13
N SER A 359 12.14 -13.69 -6.98
CA SER A 359 13.25 -14.59 -7.36
C SER A 359 13.42 -14.65 -8.87
N GLU A 360 12.32 -14.77 -9.62
CA GLU A 360 12.33 -14.80 -11.09
C GLU A 360 12.80 -13.47 -11.68
N TRP A 361 12.39 -12.34 -11.08
CA TRP A 361 12.90 -11.05 -11.49
C TRP A 361 14.40 -10.90 -11.18
N ALA A 362 14.87 -11.38 -10.03
CA ALA A 362 16.31 -11.40 -9.69
C ALA A 362 17.12 -12.22 -10.71
N GLU A 363 16.61 -13.37 -11.16
CA GLU A 363 17.22 -14.18 -12.24
C GLU A 363 17.30 -13.39 -13.54
N ALA A 364 16.17 -12.86 -14.02
CA ALA A 364 16.12 -12.07 -15.25
C ALA A 364 17.06 -10.85 -15.18
N ARG A 365 17.13 -10.15 -14.02
CA ARG A 365 18.03 -9.03 -13.80
C ARG A 365 19.51 -9.47 -13.87
N THR A 366 19.84 -10.65 -13.34
CA THR A 366 21.20 -11.23 -13.41
C THR A 366 21.63 -11.46 -14.86
N VAL A 367 20.70 -11.83 -15.74
CA VAL A 367 20.96 -11.96 -17.18
C VAL A 367 21.10 -10.58 -17.84
N LEU A 368 20.20 -9.63 -17.52
CA LEU A 368 20.21 -8.29 -18.11
C LEU A 368 21.53 -7.55 -17.83
N VAL A 369 22.05 -7.61 -16.62
CA VAL A 369 23.25 -6.85 -16.21
C VAL A 369 24.55 -7.39 -16.85
N LYS A 370 24.52 -8.51 -17.59
CA LYS A 370 25.67 -8.99 -18.36
C LYS A 370 26.01 -8.04 -19.50
N ASP A 371 25.01 -7.37 -20.09
CA ASP A 371 25.23 -6.37 -21.15
C ASP A 371 25.37 -4.95 -20.57
N SER A 372 26.34 -4.18 -21.07
CA SER A 372 26.61 -2.81 -20.58
C SER A 372 25.46 -1.86 -20.86
N THR A 373 24.81 -1.95 -22.03
CA THR A 373 23.66 -1.09 -22.40
C THR A 373 22.49 -1.29 -21.42
N ASN A 374 22.26 -2.53 -21.01
CA ASN A 374 21.23 -2.86 -20.03
C ASN A 374 21.60 -2.34 -18.64
N ARG A 375 22.87 -2.48 -18.22
CA ARG A 375 23.35 -1.92 -16.94
C ARG A 375 23.15 -0.41 -16.88
N ASP A 376 23.54 0.32 -17.95
CA ASP A 376 23.39 1.77 -18.01
C ASP A 376 21.91 2.17 -17.93
N SER A 377 21.02 1.43 -18.60
CA SER A 377 19.59 1.67 -18.57
C SER A 377 18.97 1.37 -17.18
N LEU A 378 19.40 0.29 -16.53
CA LEU A 378 18.97 -0.05 -15.17
C LEU A 378 19.43 1.01 -14.17
N ASP A 379 20.70 1.44 -14.24
CA ASP A 379 21.28 2.47 -13.36
C ASP A 379 20.48 3.78 -13.42
N MET A 380 20.08 4.21 -14.64
CA MET A 380 19.25 5.40 -14.80
C MET A 380 17.87 5.27 -14.13
N ILE A 381 17.25 4.09 -14.18
CA ILE A 381 15.97 3.86 -13.52
C ILE A 381 16.15 3.76 -12.00
N GLU A 382 17.13 3.00 -11.55
CA GLU A 382 17.38 2.76 -10.12
C GLU A 382 17.66 4.07 -9.38
N ARG A 383 18.39 4.98 -9.98
CA ARG A 383 18.79 6.28 -9.38
C ARG A 383 17.80 7.42 -9.60
N CYS A 384 16.82 7.31 -10.50
CA CYS A 384 15.91 8.43 -10.79
C CYS A 384 15.11 8.88 -9.55
N ILE A 385 14.64 10.13 -9.55
CA ILE A 385 13.81 10.70 -8.48
C ILE A 385 12.53 9.88 -8.32
N CYS A 386 11.79 9.66 -9.41
CA CYS A 386 10.55 8.87 -9.46
C CYS A 386 10.25 8.48 -10.91
N LEU A 387 9.23 7.63 -11.11
CA LEU A 387 8.64 7.39 -12.42
C LEU A 387 7.41 8.25 -12.66
N VAL A 388 7.19 8.60 -13.94
CA VAL A 388 5.93 9.17 -14.44
C VAL A 388 5.46 8.31 -15.60
N CYS A 389 4.30 7.69 -15.46
CA CYS A 389 3.74 6.75 -16.41
C CYS A 389 2.61 7.45 -17.20
N LEU A 390 2.84 7.73 -18.48
CA LEU A 390 1.84 8.24 -19.40
C LEU A 390 1.06 7.08 -19.99
N ASP A 391 -0.09 6.79 -19.40
CA ASP A 391 -0.90 5.62 -19.77
C ASP A 391 -1.81 5.90 -20.94
N ALA A 392 -1.96 4.90 -21.82
CA ALA A 392 -3.02 4.84 -22.81
C ALA A 392 -4.39 4.63 -22.12
N PRO A 393 -5.51 5.04 -22.78
CA PRO A 393 -6.85 4.81 -22.24
C PRO A 393 -7.11 3.35 -21.92
N GLY A 394 -7.74 3.07 -20.79
CA GLY A 394 -8.06 1.71 -20.33
C GLY A 394 -9.11 0.99 -21.20
N GLY A 395 -9.87 1.72 -22.01
CA GLY A 395 -10.87 1.18 -22.94
C GLY A 395 -12.12 0.59 -22.27
N VAL A 396 -12.39 0.94 -21.02
CA VAL A 396 -13.55 0.52 -20.22
C VAL A 396 -14.21 1.74 -19.57
N GLU A 397 -15.45 1.59 -19.12
CA GLU A 397 -16.14 2.62 -18.35
C GLU A 397 -15.34 2.99 -17.09
N LEU A 398 -15.19 4.29 -16.85
CA LEU A 398 -14.34 4.83 -15.79
C LEU A 398 -15.08 4.91 -14.45
N SER A 399 -15.42 3.76 -13.86
CA SER A 399 -15.82 3.67 -12.45
C SER A 399 -14.60 3.78 -11.56
N ASP A 400 -14.78 4.11 -10.27
CA ASP A 400 -13.70 4.15 -9.28
C ASP A 400 -13.01 2.79 -9.15
N THR A 401 -13.78 1.70 -9.25
CA THR A 401 -13.25 0.33 -9.30
C THR A 401 -12.30 0.12 -10.48
N HIS A 402 -12.69 0.52 -11.69
CA HIS A 402 -11.82 0.37 -12.86
C HIS A 402 -10.58 1.26 -12.79
N ARG A 403 -10.69 2.50 -12.26
CA ARG A 403 -9.55 3.38 -12.05
C ARG A 403 -8.55 2.78 -11.07
N ALA A 404 -9.03 2.20 -9.97
CA ALA A 404 -8.18 1.49 -9.00
C ALA A 404 -7.46 0.31 -9.63
N LEU A 405 -8.16 -0.55 -10.38
CA LEU A 405 -7.57 -1.68 -11.09
C LEU A 405 -6.51 -1.26 -12.11
N GLN A 406 -6.75 -0.17 -12.85
CA GLN A 406 -5.75 0.36 -13.78
C GLN A 406 -4.47 0.79 -13.06
N LEU A 407 -4.55 1.38 -11.87
CA LEU A 407 -3.37 1.73 -11.09
C LEU A 407 -2.68 0.47 -10.55
N LEU A 408 -3.41 -0.44 -9.91
CA LEU A 408 -2.83 -1.61 -9.24
C LEU A 408 -2.03 -2.53 -10.19
N HIS A 409 -2.48 -2.69 -11.44
CA HIS A 409 -1.86 -3.65 -12.36
C HIS A 409 -1.85 -3.23 -13.85
N GLY A 410 -2.18 -1.95 -14.16
CA GLY A 410 -2.12 -1.42 -15.51
C GLY A 410 -3.07 -2.06 -16.54
N GLY A 411 -4.06 -2.82 -16.11
CA GLY A 411 -4.96 -3.58 -17.00
C GLY A 411 -4.31 -4.81 -17.64
N GLY A 412 -3.13 -5.26 -17.17
CA GLY A 412 -2.41 -6.42 -17.66
C GLY A 412 -1.37 -6.10 -18.74
N TYR A 413 -0.70 -7.17 -19.22
CA TYR A 413 0.44 -7.03 -20.12
C TYR A 413 0.09 -6.39 -21.48
N SER A 414 -1.12 -6.61 -21.97
CA SER A 414 -1.60 -6.08 -23.26
C SER A 414 -2.05 -4.61 -23.22
N LYS A 415 -2.04 -4.00 -22.01
CA LYS A 415 -2.37 -2.60 -21.78
C LYS A 415 -1.19 -1.85 -21.17
N ASN A 416 -1.38 -1.27 -19.99
CA ASN A 416 -0.39 -0.44 -19.33
C ASN A 416 0.45 -1.19 -18.28
N GLY A 417 0.31 -2.52 -18.14
CA GLY A 417 1.03 -3.31 -17.13
C GLY A 417 2.54 -3.31 -17.31
N ALA A 418 3.03 -3.16 -18.55
CA ALA A 418 4.45 -2.98 -18.86
C ALA A 418 4.91 -1.51 -18.78
N ASN A 419 3.99 -0.55 -18.65
CA ASN A 419 4.26 0.88 -18.50
C ASN A 419 4.54 1.23 -17.04
N ARG A 420 5.15 0.33 -16.29
CA ARG A 420 5.46 0.38 -14.86
C ARG A 420 6.88 -0.10 -14.58
N TRP A 421 7.42 0.32 -13.45
CA TRP A 421 8.63 -0.25 -12.86
C TRP A 421 8.40 -0.45 -11.36
N TYR A 422 7.90 -1.62 -10.97
CA TYR A 422 7.33 -1.86 -9.64
C TYR A 422 8.33 -1.76 -8.49
N ASP A 423 9.63 -1.88 -8.75
CA ASP A 423 10.69 -1.74 -7.73
C ASP A 423 10.93 -0.28 -7.30
N LYS A 424 10.43 0.70 -8.06
CA LYS A 424 10.63 2.11 -7.74
C LYS A 424 9.65 2.58 -6.68
N SER A 425 10.14 3.34 -5.69
CA SER A 425 9.32 3.79 -4.56
C SER A 425 8.04 4.52 -4.98
N LEU A 426 8.11 5.40 -5.96
CA LEU A 426 6.96 6.16 -6.48
C LEU A 426 6.85 6.10 -8.00
N GLN A 427 5.66 5.76 -8.49
CA GLN A 427 5.28 5.78 -9.88
C GLN A 427 3.98 6.57 -10.04
N PHE A 428 4.07 7.80 -10.54
CA PHE A 428 2.91 8.65 -10.82
C PHE A 428 2.30 8.28 -12.16
N VAL A 429 1.04 7.87 -12.15
CA VAL A 429 0.30 7.47 -13.34
C VAL A 429 -0.59 8.61 -13.78
N VAL A 430 -0.49 8.98 -15.07
CA VAL A 430 -1.32 10.00 -15.71
C VAL A 430 -1.93 9.36 -16.96
N GLY A 431 -3.14 8.85 -16.82
CA GLY A 431 -3.88 8.20 -17.90
C GLY A 431 -4.57 9.22 -18.82
N ARG A 432 -4.55 8.95 -20.12
CA ARG A 432 -5.19 9.81 -21.13
C ARG A 432 -6.71 9.94 -20.94
N ASP A 433 -7.32 8.96 -20.28
CA ASP A 433 -8.75 8.91 -19.93
C ASP A 433 -9.10 9.65 -18.63
N GLY A 434 -8.13 10.33 -18.02
CA GLY A 434 -8.29 11.05 -16.76
C GLY A 434 -8.07 10.19 -15.51
N THR A 435 -7.68 8.91 -15.65
CA THR A 435 -7.26 8.07 -14.55
C THR A 435 -5.88 8.48 -14.07
N CYS A 436 -5.79 9.10 -12.91
CA CYS A 436 -4.54 9.58 -12.32
C CYS A 436 -4.36 9.05 -10.91
N GLY A 437 -3.11 8.89 -10.50
CA GLY A 437 -2.76 8.42 -9.16
C GLY A 437 -1.29 8.10 -9.00
N VAL A 438 -0.96 7.41 -7.92
CA VAL A 438 0.40 6.93 -7.65
C VAL A 438 0.35 5.47 -7.19
N VAL A 439 1.24 4.66 -7.73
CA VAL A 439 1.54 3.30 -7.27
C VAL A 439 2.85 3.38 -6.50
N CYS A 440 2.93 2.78 -5.32
CA CYS A 440 4.15 2.82 -4.53
C CYS A 440 4.69 1.43 -4.21
N GLU A 441 6.00 1.32 -4.15
CA GLU A 441 6.68 0.24 -3.45
C GLU A 441 6.74 0.64 -1.97
N HIS A 442 6.18 -0.20 -1.08
CA HIS A 442 5.79 0.20 0.28
C HIS A 442 6.89 0.01 1.34
N SER A 443 8.04 -0.59 0.99
CA SER A 443 9.08 -0.89 1.98
C SER A 443 9.71 0.35 2.63
N PRO A 444 9.91 1.52 1.96
CA PRO A 444 10.58 2.67 2.57
C PRO A 444 9.69 3.55 3.44
N PHE A 445 8.36 3.54 3.29
CA PHE A 445 7.44 4.44 4.01
C PHE A 445 6.02 3.87 4.13
N ASP A 446 5.24 4.43 5.04
CA ASP A 446 3.84 4.06 5.30
C ASP A 446 2.85 4.99 4.59
N GLY A 447 1.60 4.54 4.44
CA GLY A 447 0.57 5.22 3.65
C GLY A 447 0.32 6.68 4.03
N ILE A 448 0.43 7.06 5.31
CA ILE A 448 0.20 8.46 5.73
C ILE A 448 1.25 9.41 5.17
N VAL A 449 2.50 8.97 5.06
CA VAL A 449 3.60 9.77 4.48
C VAL A 449 3.35 9.99 2.98
N LEU A 450 2.91 8.93 2.27
CA LEU A 450 2.50 9.02 0.87
C LEU A 450 1.32 9.96 0.68
N VAL A 451 0.30 9.87 1.53
CA VAL A 451 -0.89 10.74 1.48
C VAL A 451 -0.49 12.21 1.62
N GLN A 452 0.34 12.56 2.58
CA GLN A 452 0.77 13.94 2.78
C GLN A 452 1.58 14.49 1.61
N CYS A 453 2.50 13.68 1.07
CA CYS A 453 3.21 14.01 -0.17
C CYS A 453 2.20 14.27 -1.30
N THR A 454 1.28 13.36 -1.52
CA THR A 454 0.28 13.44 -2.60
C THR A 454 -0.65 14.66 -2.44
N GLU A 455 -1.10 14.98 -1.24
CA GLU A 455 -1.90 16.19 -0.96
C GLU A 455 -1.13 17.48 -1.30
N HIS A 456 0.17 17.53 -0.99
CA HIS A 456 1.02 18.65 -1.39
C HIS A 456 1.11 18.78 -2.91
N LEU A 457 1.32 17.65 -3.63
CA LEU A 457 1.41 17.63 -5.09
C LEU A 457 0.10 18.08 -5.75
N LEU A 458 -1.05 17.57 -5.31
CA LEU A 458 -2.35 17.94 -5.84
C LEU A 458 -2.69 19.41 -5.58
N LYS A 459 -2.28 19.94 -4.42
CA LYS A 459 -2.39 21.38 -4.13
C LYS A 459 -1.53 22.20 -5.09
N HIS A 460 -0.29 21.77 -5.37
CA HIS A 460 0.60 22.42 -6.34
C HIS A 460 -0.05 22.45 -7.72
N VAL A 461 -0.52 21.29 -8.23
CA VAL A 461 -1.19 21.19 -9.53
C VAL A 461 -2.40 22.12 -9.62
N THR A 462 -3.23 22.18 -8.57
CA THR A 462 -4.40 23.07 -8.54
C THR A 462 -4.01 24.56 -8.57
N GLN A 463 -2.90 24.91 -7.93
CA GLN A 463 -2.38 26.29 -7.94
C GLN A 463 -1.76 26.67 -9.26
N SER A 464 -1.04 25.76 -9.91
CA SER A 464 -0.43 25.95 -11.23
C SER A 464 -1.47 26.10 -12.32
N SER A 465 -2.54 25.32 -12.31
CA SER A 465 -3.64 25.39 -13.28
C SER A 465 -4.33 26.77 -13.33
N ARG A 466 -4.21 27.57 -12.27
CA ARG A 466 -4.74 28.94 -12.17
C ARG A 466 -3.80 30.00 -12.76
N LYS A 467 -2.54 29.64 -13.00
CA LYS A 467 -1.55 30.54 -13.61
C LYS A 467 -1.48 30.24 -15.10
N LEU A 468 -1.62 31.27 -15.94
CA LEU A 468 -1.31 31.16 -17.37
C LEU A 468 0.17 30.73 -17.47
N ILE A 469 0.43 29.53 -17.97
CA ILE A 469 1.78 29.03 -18.22
C ILE A 469 2.35 29.88 -19.34
N ARG A 470 3.12 30.93 -19.00
CA ARG A 470 3.99 31.57 -19.96
C ARG A 470 5.11 30.57 -20.24
N ALA A 471 5.18 30.11 -21.48
CA ALA A 471 6.31 29.36 -21.96
C ALA A 471 7.54 30.31 -21.94
N ASP A 472 8.30 30.29 -20.86
CA ASP A 472 9.65 30.83 -20.94
C ASP A 472 10.43 29.87 -21.84
N SER A 473 10.50 30.23 -23.12
CA SER A 473 11.25 29.46 -24.10
C SER A 473 12.72 29.54 -23.73
N VAL A 474 13.23 28.49 -23.16
CA VAL A 474 14.67 28.27 -23.08
C VAL A 474 15.09 27.74 -24.45
N SER A 475 15.92 28.51 -25.14
CA SER A 475 16.60 28.07 -26.36
C SER A 475 17.22 26.68 -26.15
N GLU A 476 16.81 25.71 -26.97
CA GLU A 476 17.42 24.40 -27.19
C GLU A 476 17.76 23.57 -25.93
N LEU A 477 16.71 23.01 -25.30
CA LEU A 477 16.91 21.95 -24.31
C LEU A 477 17.37 20.66 -25.00
N PRO A 478 18.33 19.92 -24.41
CA PRO A 478 18.67 18.57 -24.85
C PRO A 478 17.41 17.70 -25.00
N ALA A 479 17.39 16.85 -26.01
CA ALA A 479 16.26 15.94 -26.19
C ALA A 479 16.24 14.87 -25.09
N PRO A 480 15.06 14.43 -24.62
CA PRO A 480 14.94 13.27 -23.74
C PRO A 480 15.60 12.04 -24.38
N ARG A 481 16.15 11.16 -23.54
CA ARG A 481 16.89 9.99 -24.02
C ARG A 481 16.06 8.73 -23.80
N ARG A 482 15.80 7.95 -24.87
CA ARG A 482 15.19 6.63 -24.75
C ARG A 482 16.20 5.66 -24.15
N LEU A 483 15.82 4.92 -23.11
CA LEU A 483 16.59 3.80 -22.59
C LEU A 483 16.63 2.67 -23.61
N ARG A 484 17.79 2.02 -23.75
CA ARG A 484 18.02 0.97 -24.74
C ARG A 484 18.17 -0.38 -24.04
N TRP A 485 17.65 -1.42 -24.68
CA TRP A 485 17.66 -2.78 -24.15
C TRP A 485 18.16 -3.76 -25.20
N LYS A 486 19.08 -4.62 -24.79
CA LYS A 486 19.47 -5.80 -25.55
C LYS A 486 18.89 -7.03 -24.88
N CYS A 487 17.90 -7.63 -25.54
CA CYS A 487 17.17 -8.79 -25.03
C CYS A 487 17.62 -10.06 -25.71
N SER A 488 18.37 -10.89 -24.99
CA SER A 488 18.71 -12.26 -25.43
C SER A 488 17.44 -13.11 -25.53
N PRO A 489 17.49 -14.29 -26.22
CA PRO A 489 16.38 -15.24 -26.21
C PRO A 489 15.92 -15.64 -24.80
N GLU A 490 16.84 -15.72 -23.84
CA GLU A 490 16.57 -15.99 -22.43
C GLU A 490 15.70 -14.88 -21.81
N ILE A 491 16.04 -13.60 -22.04
CA ILE A 491 15.24 -12.46 -21.59
C ILE A 491 13.86 -12.44 -22.26
N GLN A 492 13.76 -12.82 -23.53
CA GLN A 492 12.47 -12.96 -24.21
C GLN A 492 11.60 -14.04 -23.57
N GLY A 493 12.19 -15.15 -23.14
CA GLY A 493 11.52 -16.20 -22.36
C GLY A 493 11.00 -15.69 -21.01
N HIS A 494 11.80 -14.93 -20.26
CA HIS A 494 11.37 -14.28 -19.02
C HIS A 494 10.23 -13.29 -19.26
N LEU A 495 10.29 -12.46 -20.31
CA LEU A 495 9.21 -11.53 -20.66
C LEU A 495 7.89 -12.24 -20.95
N ALA A 496 7.91 -13.33 -21.71
CA ALA A 496 6.71 -14.11 -21.99
C ALA A 496 6.12 -14.72 -20.70
N SER A 497 6.96 -15.31 -19.85
CA SER A 497 6.54 -15.85 -18.55
C SER A 497 5.94 -14.78 -17.64
N SER A 498 6.60 -13.62 -17.51
CA SER A 498 6.12 -12.50 -16.69
C SER A 498 4.78 -11.94 -17.19
N ALA A 499 4.60 -11.87 -18.52
CA ALA A 499 3.34 -11.45 -19.13
C ALA A 499 2.17 -12.39 -18.74
N GLU A 500 2.39 -13.70 -18.80
CA GLU A 500 1.37 -14.69 -18.40
C GLU A 500 1.07 -14.62 -16.90
N LYS A 501 2.10 -14.48 -16.06
CA LYS A 501 1.94 -14.37 -14.60
C LYS A 501 1.17 -13.11 -14.23
N LEU A 502 1.51 -11.96 -14.82
CA LEU A 502 0.75 -10.72 -14.61
C LEU A 502 -0.71 -10.89 -15.03
N GLN A 503 -0.97 -11.53 -16.18
CA GLN A 503 -2.35 -11.76 -16.63
C GLN A 503 -3.14 -12.67 -15.70
N ARG A 504 -2.48 -13.63 -15.04
CA ARG A 504 -3.11 -14.45 -13.99
C ARG A 504 -3.47 -13.62 -12.77
N ILE A 505 -2.57 -12.73 -12.32
CA ILE A 505 -2.86 -11.79 -11.20
C ILE A 505 -4.07 -10.91 -11.53
N VAL A 506 -4.08 -10.31 -12.73
CA VAL A 506 -5.19 -9.45 -13.21
C VAL A 506 -6.53 -10.18 -13.22
N LYS A 507 -6.55 -11.41 -13.75
CA LYS A 507 -7.78 -12.21 -13.83
C LYS A 507 -8.24 -12.73 -12.46
N ASN A 508 -7.34 -12.87 -11.51
CA ASN A 508 -7.63 -13.45 -10.21
C ASN A 508 -8.10 -12.41 -9.18
N LEU A 509 -7.81 -11.12 -9.39
CA LEU A 509 -8.20 -10.07 -8.45
C LEU A 509 -9.69 -9.75 -8.58
N ASP A 510 -10.45 -9.99 -7.50
CA ASP A 510 -11.82 -9.52 -7.27
C ASP A 510 -11.74 -8.23 -6.45
N PHE A 511 -12.26 -7.14 -6.96
CA PHE A 511 -12.07 -5.82 -6.37
C PHE A 511 -13.29 -4.92 -6.54
N ILE A 512 -13.64 -4.17 -5.50
CA ILE A 512 -14.71 -3.18 -5.54
C ILE A 512 -14.35 -1.94 -4.74
N VAL A 513 -14.66 -0.76 -5.27
CA VAL A 513 -14.74 0.49 -4.53
C VAL A 513 -16.20 0.74 -4.20
N TYR A 514 -16.51 0.81 -2.92
CA TYR A 514 -17.86 0.98 -2.39
C TYR A 514 -17.95 2.24 -1.53
N LYS A 515 -18.87 3.13 -1.85
CA LYS A 515 -19.13 4.34 -1.09
C LYS A 515 -20.41 4.15 -0.25
N PHE A 516 -20.23 4.09 1.06
CA PHE A 516 -21.32 4.14 2.01
C PHE A 516 -21.70 5.61 2.27
N ASP A 517 -22.92 6.01 1.95
CA ASP A 517 -23.40 7.39 1.98
C ASP A 517 -24.55 7.65 2.97
N ASN A 518 -24.95 6.65 3.75
CA ASN A 518 -25.99 6.81 4.77
C ASN A 518 -25.53 7.72 5.94
N TYR A 519 -24.25 7.67 6.31
CA TYR A 519 -23.61 8.53 7.31
C TYR A 519 -22.08 8.38 7.27
N GLY A 520 -21.37 9.30 7.95
CA GLY A 520 -19.92 9.25 8.07
C GLY A 520 -19.45 9.47 9.52
N LYS A 521 -18.19 9.90 9.65
CA LYS A 521 -17.56 10.10 10.96
C LYS A 521 -18.29 11.12 11.85
N THR A 522 -19.07 12.06 11.29
CA THR A 522 -19.85 13.04 12.05
C THR A 522 -20.90 12.34 12.91
N PHE A 523 -21.67 11.40 12.36
CA PHE A 523 -22.63 10.59 13.09
C PHE A 523 -21.96 9.80 14.21
N ILE A 524 -20.88 9.07 13.89
CA ILE A 524 -20.21 8.19 14.85
C ILE A 524 -19.66 9.00 16.03
N LYS A 525 -19.08 10.18 15.77
CA LYS A 525 -18.59 11.07 16.83
C LYS A 525 -19.73 11.60 17.73
N LYS A 526 -20.93 11.85 17.19
CA LYS A 526 -22.11 12.22 18.00
C LYS A 526 -22.48 11.12 18.98
N GLN A 527 -22.23 9.84 18.65
CA GLN A 527 -22.41 8.68 19.56
C GLN A 527 -21.28 8.56 20.61
N LYS A 528 -20.33 9.50 20.67
CA LYS A 528 -19.16 9.48 21.54
C LYS A 528 -18.24 8.28 21.31
N CYS A 529 -18.23 7.72 20.08
CA CYS A 529 -17.40 6.61 19.66
C CYS A 529 -16.24 7.08 18.78
N SER A 530 -15.12 6.33 18.82
CA SER A 530 -14.06 6.46 17.81
C SER A 530 -14.60 6.00 16.45
N PRO A 531 -14.51 6.83 15.38
CA PRO A 531 -14.92 6.41 14.04
C PRO A 531 -14.19 5.17 13.56
N ASP A 532 -12.91 5.08 13.85
CA ASP A 532 -12.06 3.97 13.50
C ASP A 532 -12.49 2.68 14.21
N ALA A 533 -12.55 2.68 15.54
CA ALA A 533 -12.98 1.52 16.30
C ALA A 533 -14.43 1.07 15.95
N PHE A 534 -15.31 2.01 15.62
CA PHE A 534 -16.67 1.69 15.16
C PHE A 534 -16.64 0.93 13.83
N ILE A 535 -15.86 1.40 12.85
CA ILE A 535 -15.74 0.76 11.53
C ILE A 535 -15.04 -0.61 11.66
N GLN A 536 -14.04 -0.73 12.52
CA GLN A 536 -13.39 -2.03 12.77
C GLN A 536 -14.35 -3.08 13.34
N VAL A 537 -15.22 -2.69 14.27
CA VAL A 537 -16.28 -3.58 14.79
C VAL A 537 -17.28 -3.92 13.68
N ALA A 538 -17.63 -2.97 12.79
CA ALA A 538 -18.49 -3.25 11.64
C ALA A 538 -17.86 -4.25 10.66
N LEU A 539 -16.54 -4.17 10.42
CA LEU A 539 -15.80 -5.14 9.60
C LEU A 539 -15.81 -6.54 10.21
N GLN A 540 -15.68 -6.66 11.56
CA GLN A 540 -15.80 -7.94 12.25
C GLN A 540 -17.23 -8.52 12.12
N LEU A 541 -18.27 -7.68 12.25
CA LEU A 541 -19.66 -8.09 12.07
C LEU A 541 -19.92 -8.57 10.64
N ALA A 542 -19.43 -7.83 9.65
CA ALA A 542 -19.55 -8.18 8.23
C ALA A 542 -18.86 -9.52 7.92
N PHE A 543 -17.67 -9.74 8.45
CA PHE A 543 -16.93 -10.98 8.27
C PHE A 543 -17.69 -12.15 8.92
N TYR A 544 -18.18 -11.98 10.17
CA TYR A 544 -18.94 -13.01 10.87
C TYR A 544 -20.26 -13.35 10.18
N ARG A 545 -20.94 -12.37 9.57
CA ARG A 545 -22.17 -12.61 8.78
C ARG A 545 -21.95 -13.60 7.65
N LEU A 546 -20.82 -13.49 6.95
CA LEU A 546 -20.50 -14.33 5.80
C LEU A 546 -19.90 -15.68 6.20
N HIS A 547 -19.01 -15.69 7.20
CA HIS A 547 -18.15 -16.85 7.49
C HIS A 547 -18.45 -17.54 8.82
N ARG A 548 -19.34 -16.98 9.66
CA ARG A 548 -19.76 -17.52 10.98
C ARG A 548 -18.60 -17.78 11.96
N ARG A 549 -17.48 -17.11 11.76
CA ARG A 549 -16.29 -17.11 12.61
C ARG A 549 -15.59 -15.77 12.55
N LEU A 550 -14.77 -15.46 13.54
CA LEU A 550 -13.76 -14.42 13.45
C LEU A 550 -12.40 -15.03 13.03
N VAL A 551 -11.50 -14.21 12.58
CA VAL A 551 -10.16 -14.60 12.07
C VAL A 551 -9.10 -13.61 12.55
N PRO A 552 -7.83 -13.99 12.55
CA PRO A 552 -6.75 -13.03 12.75
C PRO A 552 -6.89 -11.85 11.80
N THR A 553 -7.00 -10.67 12.38
CA THR A 553 -7.23 -9.41 11.67
C THR A 553 -6.01 -8.50 11.87
N TYR A 554 -5.56 -7.88 10.78
CA TYR A 554 -4.52 -6.86 10.79
C TYR A 554 -5.12 -5.47 10.66
N GLU A 555 -4.70 -4.57 11.54
CA GLU A 555 -4.93 -3.14 11.42
C GLU A 555 -3.66 -2.39 11.81
N SER A 556 -3.23 -1.43 10.97
CA SER A 556 -1.99 -0.70 11.18
C SER A 556 -2.13 0.35 12.28
N ALA A 557 -1.31 0.26 13.32
CA ALA A 557 -1.13 1.30 14.35
C ALA A 557 0.21 2.00 14.16
N SER A 558 0.21 3.31 13.88
CA SER A 558 1.46 4.05 13.73
C SER A 558 2.20 4.19 15.05
N ILE A 559 3.48 3.80 15.06
CA ILE A 559 4.41 3.99 16.18
C ILE A 559 5.46 5.07 15.90
N ARG A 560 5.18 6.01 15.00
CA ARG A 560 6.06 7.13 14.63
C ARG A 560 6.33 8.13 15.77
N ARG A 561 5.66 8.01 16.91
CA ARG A 561 6.02 8.74 18.13
C ARG A 561 7.37 8.32 18.71
N PHE A 562 7.90 7.18 18.27
CA PHE A 562 9.22 6.65 18.62
C PHE A 562 10.21 6.83 17.48
N GLN A 563 11.51 6.83 17.82
CA GLN A 563 12.58 6.89 16.84
C GLN A 563 12.41 5.79 15.78
N GLU A 564 12.51 6.13 14.50
CA GLU A 564 12.40 5.21 13.35
C GLU A 564 11.15 4.31 13.37
N GLY A 565 10.09 4.77 14.04
CA GLY A 565 8.85 4.02 14.16
C GLY A 565 8.11 3.88 12.83
N ARG A 566 7.64 2.65 12.54
CA ARG A 566 6.75 2.32 11.43
C ARG A 566 5.35 2.04 11.96
N VAL A 567 4.96 0.80 12.02
CA VAL A 567 3.65 0.36 12.53
C VAL A 567 3.79 -0.85 13.45
N ASP A 568 2.79 -1.04 14.31
CA ASP A 568 2.49 -2.30 14.99
C ASP A 568 1.06 -2.72 14.63
N ASN A 569 0.63 -3.91 15.02
CA ASN A 569 -0.67 -4.46 14.67
C ASN A 569 -1.70 -4.28 15.80
N ILE A 570 -2.90 -3.84 15.44
CA ILE A 570 -4.09 -3.88 16.28
C ILE A 570 -4.87 -5.14 15.92
N ARG A 571 -5.02 -6.08 16.87
CA ARG A 571 -5.76 -7.32 16.69
C ARG A 571 -7.25 -7.09 16.96
N SER A 572 -7.97 -6.69 15.91
CA SER A 572 -9.38 -6.24 16.00
C SER A 572 -10.41 -7.37 16.23
N ALA A 573 -10.02 -8.64 16.06
CA ALA A 573 -10.84 -9.78 16.39
C ALA A 573 -10.78 -10.07 17.89
N THR A 574 -11.50 -9.29 18.70
CA THR A 574 -11.51 -9.40 20.18
C THR A 574 -12.63 -10.30 20.70
N PRO A 575 -12.53 -10.82 21.93
CA PRO A 575 -13.63 -11.57 22.57
C PRO A 575 -14.93 -10.77 22.65
N GLU A 576 -14.84 -9.45 22.92
CA GLU A 576 -15.98 -8.54 22.99
C GLU A 576 -16.62 -8.35 21.60
N ALA A 577 -15.80 -8.26 20.55
CA ALA A 577 -16.30 -8.25 19.18
C ALA A 577 -17.05 -9.57 18.87
N LEU A 578 -16.53 -10.73 19.29
CA LEU A 578 -17.20 -12.01 19.11
C LEU A 578 -18.54 -12.07 19.86
N ALA A 579 -18.60 -11.57 21.09
CA ALA A 579 -19.84 -11.49 21.87
C ALA A 579 -20.90 -10.63 21.14
N PHE A 580 -20.50 -9.46 20.67
CA PHE A 580 -21.37 -8.55 19.93
C PHE A 580 -21.88 -9.18 18.63
N VAL A 581 -21.01 -9.71 17.78
CA VAL A 581 -21.42 -10.27 16.48
C VAL A 581 -22.33 -11.48 16.62
N ARG A 582 -22.13 -12.31 17.65
CA ARG A 582 -23.02 -13.41 17.99
C ARG A 582 -24.42 -12.91 18.41
N ALA A 583 -24.48 -11.94 19.32
CA ALA A 583 -25.74 -11.37 19.78
C ALA A 583 -26.57 -10.73 18.65
N VAL A 584 -25.90 -10.12 17.65
CA VAL A 584 -26.57 -9.52 16.48
C VAL A 584 -27.06 -10.57 15.49
N THR A 585 -26.26 -11.62 15.25
CA THR A 585 -26.50 -12.57 14.15
C THR A 585 -27.21 -13.85 14.57
N ASP A 586 -27.31 -14.15 15.87
CA ASP A 586 -28.09 -15.30 16.37
C ASP A 586 -29.54 -14.89 16.59
N HIS A 587 -30.36 -15.21 15.58
CA HIS A 587 -31.82 -14.96 15.64
C HIS A 587 -32.58 -15.88 16.60
N LYS A 588 -31.94 -16.95 17.09
CA LYS A 588 -32.56 -17.86 18.06
C LYS A 588 -32.41 -17.36 19.49
N ALA A 589 -31.31 -16.71 19.80
CA ALA A 589 -31.12 -16.02 21.06
C ALA A 589 -31.83 -14.66 20.97
N ALA A 590 -33.02 -14.53 21.55
CA ALA A 590 -33.76 -13.26 21.53
C ALA A 590 -33.07 -12.18 22.40
N VAL A 591 -31.85 -11.81 22.09
CA VAL A 591 -31.06 -10.79 22.81
C VAL A 591 -31.73 -9.43 22.64
N PRO A 592 -32.08 -8.71 23.73
CA PRO A 592 -32.68 -7.38 23.64
C PRO A 592 -31.78 -6.37 22.95
N ALA A 593 -32.37 -5.40 22.25
CA ALA A 593 -31.60 -4.36 21.54
C ALA A 593 -30.74 -3.51 22.49
N SER A 594 -31.19 -3.26 23.73
CA SER A 594 -30.40 -2.59 24.77
C SER A 594 -29.15 -3.37 25.16
N GLU A 595 -29.20 -4.69 25.23
CA GLU A 595 -28.07 -5.55 25.52
C GLU A 595 -27.09 -5.59 24.31
N LYS A 596 -27.60 -5.71 23.07
CA LYS A 596 -26.81 -5.61 21.87
C LYS A 596 -26.02 -4.28 21.80
N LEU A 597 -26.66 -3.18 22.23
CA LEU A 597 -25.99 -1.87 22.28
C LEU A 597 -24.87 -1.83 23.35
N LEU A 598 -25.06 -2.49 24.50
CA LEU A 598 -24.00 -2.61 25.51
C LEU A 598 -22.81 -3.40 24.96
N LEU A 599 -23.06 -4.56 24.34
CA LEU A 599 -22.03 -5.38 23.71
C LEU A 599 -21.29 -4.64 22.58
N LEU A 600 -22.01 -3.83 21.78
CA LEU A 600 -21.37 -2.94 20.78
C LEU A 600 -20.42 -1.94 21.43
N LYS A 601 -20.84 -1.31 22.52
CA LYS A 601 -19.98 -0.34 23.24
C LYS A 601 -18.78 -1.02 23.87
N ASP A 602 -18.92 -2.24 24.36
CA ASP A 602 -17.83 -3.04 24.92
C ASP A 602 -16.82 -3.41 23.84
N ALA A 603 -17.29 -3.88 22.66
CA ALA A 603 -16.42 -4.15 21.51
C ALA A 603 -15.65 -2.91 21.04
N ILE A 604 -16.30 -1.74 20.95
CA ILE A 604 -15.65 -0.48 20.59
C ILE A 604 -14.61 -0.05 21.67
N ARG A 605 -14.91 -0.28 22.95
CA ARG A 605 -13.95 0.02 24.05
C ARG A 605 -12.73 -0.90 23.99
N ALA A 606 -12.93 -2.20 23.77
CA ALA A 606 -11.84 -3.17 23.62
C ALA A 606 -10.94 -2.81 22.44
N GLN A 607 -11.53 -2.51 21.28
CA GLN A 607 -10.80 -2.06 20.10
C GLN A 607 -9.99 -0.79 20.38
N THR A 608 -10.60 0.20 21.03
CA THR A 608 -9.92 1.46 21.39
C THR A 608 -8.77 1.22 22.39
N ALA A 609 -8.96 0.34 23.36
CA ALA A 609 -7.93 0.00 24.34
C ALA A 609 -6.73 -0.69 23.66
N TYR A 610 -6.98 -1.60 22.72
CA TYR A 610 -5.91 -2.25 21.96
C TYR A 610 -5.18 -1.23 21.06
N THR A 611 -5.91 -0.31 20.43
CA THR A 611 -5.31 0.78 19.65
C THR A 611 -4.33 1.61 20.50
N VAL A 612 -4.73 1.98 21.73
CA VAL A 612 -3.87 2.72 22.65
C VAL A 612 -2.62 1.90 23.01
N MET A 613 -2.79 0.62 23.31
CA MET A 613 -1.67 -0.30 23.59
C MET A 613 -0.69 -0.35 22.40
N ALA A 614 -1.19 -0.45 21.18
CA ALA A 614 -0.36 -0.53 19.97
C ALA A 614 0.39 0.79 19.70
N ILE A 615 -0.28 1.95 19.71
CA ILE A 615 0.38 3.24 19.47
C ILE A 615 1.35 3.64 20.58
N THR A 616 1.27 3.01 21.76
CA THR A 616 2.21 3.21 22.86
C THR A 616 3.36 2.19 22.87
N GLY A 617 3.46 1.32 21.86
CA GLY A 617 4.53 0.35 21.67
C GLY A 617 4.43 -0.86 22.60
N MET A 618 3.22 -1.15 23.11
CA MET A 618 2.97 -2.24 24.06
C MET A 618 2.17 -3.39 23.44
N ALA A 619 1.92 -3.38 22.10
CA ALA A 619 1.28 -4.49 21.39
C ALA A 619 2.24 -5.68 21.22
N ILE A 620 1.68 -6.82 20.84
CA ILE A 620 2.40 -8.09 20.91
C ILE A 620 3.14 -8.47 19.61
N ASP A 621 2.70 -7.93 18.46
CA ASP A 621 3.17 -8.44 17.16
C ASP A 621 4.64 -8.12 16.90
N ASN A 622 5.05 -6.88 17.06
CA ASN A 622 6.45 -6.48 16.93
C ASN A 622 7.34 -7.17 17.95
N HIS A 623 6.84 -7.37 19.18
CA HIS A 623 7.59 -8.03 20.24
C HIS A 623 7.82 -9.51 19.92
N LEU A 624 6.77 -10.25 19.56
CA LEU A 624 6.87 -11.66 19.18
C LEU A 624 7.73 -11.86 17.93
N LEU A 625 7.64 -10.94 16.94
CA LEU A 625 8.50 -10.92 15.77
C LEU A 625 9.98 -10.82 16.19
N ALA A 626 10.33 -9.87 17.05
CA ALA A 626 11.73 -9.70 17.48
C ALA A 626 12.24 -10.88 18.29
N LEU A 627 11.44 -11.47 19.18
CA LEU A 627 11.81 -12.68 19.92
C LEU A 627 12.03 -13.86 18.96
N ARG A 628 11.20 -14.01 17.91
CA ARG A 628 11.37 -15.04 16.89
C ARG A 628 12.67 -14.85 16.10
N GLU A 629 12.98 -13.64 15.67
CA GLU A 629 14.18 -13.36 14.88
C GLU A 629 15.47 -13.51 15.73
N LEU A 630 15.42 -13.10 16.99
CA LEU A 630 16.52 -13.39 17.93
C LEU A 630 16.70 -14.89 18.14
N ALA A 631 15.61 -15.65 18.27
CA ALA A 631 15.69 -17.11 18.39
C ALA A 631 16.31 -17.75 17.15
N ARG A 632 15.94 -17.30 15.93
CA ARG A 632 16.58 -17.77 14.68
C ARG A 632 18.08 -17.53 14.63
N ALA A 633 18.53 -16.40 15.20
CA ALA A 633 19.95 -16.06 15.23
C ALA A 633 20.74 -16.81 16.32
N MET A 634 20.08 -17.22 17.41
CA MET A 634 20.75 -17.75 18.60
C MET A 634 20.58 -19.27 18.80
N CYS A 635 19.47 -19.83 18.31
CA CYS A 635 19.11 -21.22 18.51
C CYS A 635 19.42 -22.08 17.28
N LYS A 636 19.84 -23.31 17.48
CA LYS A 636 20.04 -24.28 16.40
C LYS A 636 18.70 -24.63 15.73
N GLU A 637 17.63 -24.71 16.53
CA GLU A 637 16.26 -24.97 16.09
C GLU A 637 15.35 -23.87 16.63
N LEU A 638 14.32 -23.52 15.85
CA LEU A 638 13.36 -22.50 16.26
C LEU A 638 12.52 -23.03 17.44
N PRO A 639 12.32 -22.27 18.53
CA PRO A 639 11.50 -22.69 19.66
C PRO A 639 10.09 -23.13 19.26
N GLU A 640 9.57 -24.14 19.97
CA GLU A 640 8.24 -24.74 19.70
C GLU A 640 7.12 -23.69 19.63
N MET A 641 7.16 -22.65 20.48
CA MET A 641 6.21 -21.54 20.45
C MET A 641 6.06 -20.91 19.07
N PHE A 642 7.15 -20.75 18.33
CA PHE A 642 7.12 -20.14 17.00
C PHE A 642 6.84 -21.14 15.87
N MET A 643 6.76 -22.42 16.20
CA MET A 643 6.36 -23.51 15.30
C MET A 643 4.92 -23.98 15.58
N ASP A 644 4.32 -23.56 16.69
CA ASP A 644 2.95 -23.92 17.08
C ASP A 644 1.93 -23.49 16.05
N GLU A 645 0.97 -24.37 15.78
CA GLU A 645 -0.08 -24.15 14.77
C GLU A 645 -0.88 -22.87 15.03
N THR A 646 -1.20 -22.57 16.29
CA THR A 646 -1.90 -21.34 16.68
C THR A 646 -1.06 -20.10 16.40
N TYR A 647 0.26 -20.15 16.66
CA TYR A 647 1.15 -19.05 16.34
C TYR A 647 1.23 -18.81 14.82
N LEU A 648 1.41 -19.86 14.03
CA LEU A 648 1.46 -19.77 12.58
C LEU A 648 0.13 -19.24 12.02
N MET A 649 -1.01 -19.74 12.53
CA MET A 649 -2.34 -19.25 12.19
C MET A 649 -2.53 -17.79 12.58
N SER A 650 -2.05 -17.37 13.75
CA SER A 650 -2.21 -16.01 14.27
C SER A 650 -1.56 -14.92 13.42
N ASN A 651 -0.53 -15.27 12.64
CA ASN A 651 0.16 -14.39 11.69
C ASN A 651 -0.41 -14.46 10.27
N ARG A 652 -1.42 -15.29 10.05
CA ARG A 652 -2.13 -15.36 8.77
C ARG A 652 -3.34 -14.44 8.80
N PHE A 653 -3.13 -13.19 8.46
CA PHE A 653 -4.17 -12.15 8.51
C PHE A 653 -5.17 -12.30 7.37
N VAL A 654 -6.24 -13.07 7.62
CA VAL A 654 -7.32 -13.33 6.65
C VAL A 654 -8.11 -12.05 6.36
N LEU A 655 -8.25 -11.15 7.32
CA LEU A 655 -8.81 -9.82 7.15
C LEU A 655 -7.69 -8.79 7.39
N SER A 656 -7.18 -8.20 6.32
CA SER A 656 -6.18 -7.13 6.36
C SER A 656 -6.88 -5.79 6.15
N THR A 657 -6.76 -4.89 7.12
CA THR A 657 -7.45 -3.60 7.11
C THR A 657 -6.47 -2.44 7.22
N SER A 658 -6.86 -1.27 6.70
CA SER A 658 -6.08 -0.03 6.83
C SER A 658 -7.00 1.19 6.72
N GLN A 659 -6.94 2.05 7.72
CA GLN A 659 -7.55 3.37 7.65
C GLN A 659 -6.55 4.35 7.00
N VAL A 660 -6.94 4.94 5.86
CA VAL A 660 -6.11 5.95 5.19
C VAL A 660 -6.91 7.26 5.05
N PRO A 661 -6.84 8.15 6.06
CA PRO A 661 -7.58 9.40 6.05
C PRO A 661 -6.97 10.38 5.06
N THR A 662 -7.81 11.00 4.22
CA THR A 662 -7.39 12.04 3.28
C THR A 662 -8.15 13.33 3.53
N THR A 663 -7.55 14.47 3.20
CA THR A 663 -8.19 15.80 3.25
C THR A 663 -8.61 16.27 1.87
N THR A 664 -8.09 15.66 0.81
CA THR A 664 -8.45 15.89 -0.59
C THR A 664 -9.22 14.70 -1.15
N GLU A 665 -9.89 14.90 -2.27
CA GLU A 665 -10.61 13.83 -2.96
C GLU A 665 -9.63 12.84 -3.58
N MET A 666 -9.30 11.80 -2.84
CA MET A 666 -8.51 10.65 -3.25
C MET A 666 -8.77 9.48 -2.32
N PHE A 667 -8.40 8.28 -2.75
CA PHE A 667 -8.52 7.08 -1.94
C PHE A 667 -7.38 6.10 -2.18
N CYS A 668 -7.13 5.24 -1.19
CA CYS A 668 -6.09 4.22 -1.25
C CYS A 668 -6.68 2.83 -1.44
N CYS A 669 -5.91 1.94 -2.07
CA CYS A 669 -6.31 0.55 -2.27
C CYS A 669 -5.09 -0.39 -2.36
N TYR A 670 -5.34 -1.68 -2.05
CA TYR A 670 -4.36 -2.77 -2.13
C TYR A 670 -5.08 -4.13 -2.28
N GLY A 671 -4.34 -5.17 -2.63
CA GLY A 671 -4.85 -6.53 -2.73
C GLY A 671 -4.86 -7.29 -1.39
N PRO A 672 -5.50 -8.48 -1.33
CA PRO A 672 -5.47 -9.32 -0.13
C PRO A 672 -4.07 -9.85 0.15
N VAL A 673 -3.71 -9.99 1.43
CA VAL A 673 -2.37 -10.48 1.83
C VAL A 673 -2.25 -12.00 1.92
N VAL A 674 -3.39 -12.70 1.90
CA VAL A 674 -3.45 -14.17 1.84
C VAL A 674 -4.46 -14.64 0.80
N PRO A 675 -4.27 -15.83 0.18
CA PRO A 675 -5.12 -16.29 -0.92
C PRO A 675 -6.62 -16.39 -0.61
N ASN A 676 -6.98 -16.70 0.64
CA ASN A 676 -8.37 -16.81 1.12
C ASN A 676 -8.79 -15.66 2.03
N GLY A 677 -8.21 -14.49 1.84
CA GLY A 677 -8.46 -13.31 2.66
C GLY A 677 -9.14 -12.17 1.93
N TYR A 678 -9.34 -11.10 2.70
CA TYR A 678 -9.80 -9.81 2.21
C TYR A 678 -8.78 -8.72 2.53
N GLY A 679 -8.59 -7.79 1.59
CA GLY A 679 -8.04 -6.47 1.86
C GLY A 679 -9.18 -5.48 2.00
N ALA A 680 -9.19 -4.65 3.04
CA ALA A 680 -10.22 -3.64 3.27
C ALA A 680 -9.58 -2.31 3.68
N CYS A 681 -9.30 -1.46 2.70
CA CYS A 681 -8.90 -0.08 2.95
C CYS A 681 -10.13 0.81 3.10
N TYR A 682 -10.14 1.73 4.08
CA TYR A 682 -11.27 2.61 4.27
C TYR A 682 -10.87 4.04 4.62
N ASN A 683 -11.72 4.98 4.20
CA ASN A 683 -11.55 6.41 4.40
C ASN A 683 -12.85 7.05 4.94
N PRO A 684 -12.97 7.27 6.25
CA PRO A 684 -14.14 7.89 6.84
C PRO A 684 -14.13 9.41 6.61
N GLN A 685 -15.07 9.89 5.80
CA GLN A 685 -15.33 11.30 5.56
C GLN A 685 -16.43 11.82 6.51
N PRO A 686 -16.71 13.12 6.58
CA PRO A 686 -17.76 13.67 7.46
C PRO A 686 -19.09 12.95 7.35
N GLU A 687 -19.62 12.77 6.15
CA GLU A 687 -20.96 12.24 5.87
C GLU A 687 -20.97 10.91 5.10
N THR A 688 -19.79 10.40 4.71
CA THR A 688 -19.65 9.17 3.94
C THR A 688 -18.48 8.35 4.43
N ILE A 689 -18.42 7.06 4.07
CA ILE A 689 -17.26 6.20 4.28
C ILE A 689 -16.95 5.50 2.96
N LEU A 690 -15.75 5.67 2.43
CA LEU A 690 -15.32 4.96 1.24
C LEU A 690 -14.58 3.69 1.64
N PHE A 691 -14.93 2.56 1.02
CA PHE A 691 -14.26 1.28 1.18
C PHE A 691 -13.67 0.81 -0.14
N CYS A 692 -12.44 0.32 -0.09
CA CYS A 692 -11.83 -0.43 -1.18
C CYS A 692 -11.63 -1.87 -0.68
N ILE A 693 -12.36 -2.80 -1.26
CA ILE A 693 -12.40 -4.19 -0.81
C ILE A 693 -11.83 -5.08 -1.92
N SER A 694 -10.90 -5.93 -1.56
CA SER A 694 -10.24 -6.88 -2.45
C SER A 694 -10.33 -8.31 -1.94
N SER A 695 -10.41 -9.27 -2.84
CA SER A 695 -10.33 -10.72 -2.63
C SER A 695 -9.77 -11.39 -3.89
N PHE A 696 -9.64 -12.72 -3.90
CA PHE A 696 -9.22 -13.44 -5.09
C PHE A 696 -10.33 -14.38 -5.61
N HIS A 697 -10.59 -14.32 -6.91
CA HIS A 697 -11.55 -15.22 -7.57
C HIS A 697 -11.22 -16.71 -7.43
N SER A 698 -9.94 -17.04 -7.23
CA SER A 698 -9.49 -18.43 -6.98
C SER A 698 -10.01 -19.00 -5.66
N CYS A 699 -10.42 -18.16 -4.71
CA CYS A 699 -11.06 -18.59 -3.47
C CYS A 699 -12.59 -18.46 -3.59
N LYS A 700 -13.29 -19.59 -3.60
CA LYS A 700 -14.75 -19.61 -3.73
C LYS A 700 -15.49 -19.10 -2.49
N GLU A 701 -14.82 -19.04 -1.33
CA GLU A 701 -15.38 -18.58 -0.07
C GLU A 701 -15.38 -17.06 0.06
N THR A 702 -14.54 -16.36 -0.71
CA THR A 702 -14.41 -14.90 -0.65
C THR A 702 -15.05 -14.23 -1.86
N SER A 703 -15.62 -13.04 -1.63
CA SER A 703 -16.16 -12.18 -2.68
C SER A 703 -16.21 -10.75 -2.19
N SER A 704 -15.53 -9.85 -2.88
CA SER A 704 -15.46 -8.43 -2.54
C SER A 704 -16.83 -7.77 -2.53
N SER A 705 -17.70 -8.09 -3.48
CA SER A 705 -19.05 -7.52 -3.56
C SER A 705 -19.96 -8.01 -2.44
N LYS A 706 -19.88 -9.30 -2.06
CA LYS A 706 -20.64 -9.83 -0.91
C LYS A 706 -20.15 -9.22 0.39
N PHE A 707 -18.83 -9.05 0.53
CA PHE A 707 -18.27 -8.44 1.73
C PHE A 707 -18.64 -6.96 1.83
N ALA A 708 -18.62 -6.19 0.73
CA ALA A 708 -19.09 -4.80 0.70
C ALA A 708 -20.55 -4.68 1.16
N LYS A 709 -21.43 -5.56 0.67
CA LYS A 709 -22.84 -5.59 1.09
C LYS A 709 -22.98 -5.93 2.58
N ALA A 710 -22.22 -6.89 3.09
CA ALA A 710 -22.24 -7.24 4.50
C ALA A 710 -21.70 -6.09 5.39
N VAL A 711 -20.74 -5.29 4.91
CA VAL A 711 -20.25 -4.07 5.59
C VAL A 711 -21.37 -3.02 5.64
N GLU A 712 -22.06 -2.78 4.54
CA GLU A 712 -23.21 -1.86 4.46
C GLU A 712 -24.28 -2.24 5.49
N GLU A 713 -24.76 -3.49 5.46
CA GLU A 713 -25.77 -4.01 6.39
C GLU A 713 -25.30 -3.88 7.86
N SER A 714 -24.02 -4.15 8.12
CA SER A 714 -23.46 -4.07 9.47
C SER A 714 -23.41 -2.62 9.99
N LEU A 715 -23.03 -1.67 9.13
CA LEU A 715 -23.03 -0.25 9.49
C LEU A 715 -24.46 0.27 9.75
N ILE A 716 -25.44 -0.17 8.94
CA ILE A 716 -26.86 0.18 9.13
C ILE A 716 -27.38 -0.34 10.47
N ASP A 717 -27.16 -1.62 10.77
CA ASP A 717 -27.59 -2.21 12.04
C ASP A 717 -26.95 -1.51 13.26
N MET A 718 -25.66 -1.20 13.18
CA MET A 718 -24.97 -0.51 14.26
C MET A 718 -25.48 0.94 14.43
N ARG A 719 -25.85 1.63 13.35
CA ARG A 719 -26.53 2.93 13.41
C ARG A 719 -27.87 2.80 14.13
N ASP A 720 -28.66 1.81 13.76
CA ASP A 720 -30.02 1.61 14.30
C ASP A 720 -29.97 1.28 15.80
N LEU A 721 -29.03 0.43 16.23
CA LEU A 721 -28.76 0.20 17.65
C LEU A 721 -28.38 1.48 18.41
N CYS A 722 -27.53 2.32 17.83
CA CYS A 722 -27.14 3.61 18.45
C CYS A 722 -28.31 4.59 18.54
N SER A 723 -29.26 4.54 17.61
CA SER A 723 -30.41 5.44 17.54
C SER A 723 -31.51 5.10 18.55
N LEU A 724 -31.45 3.96 19.22
CA LEU A 724 -32.40 3.54 20.26
C LEU A 724 -32.26 4.32 21.58
N LEU A 725 -31.13 5.02 21.78
CA LEU A 725 -30.95 5.93 22.92
C LEU A 725 -31.50 7.30 22.56
N PRO A 726 -32.39 7.92 23.39
CA PRO A 726 -32.73 9.31 23.20
C PRO A 726 -31.43 10.16 23.27
N PRO A 727 -31.34 11.26 22.51
CA PRO A 727 -30.19 12.15 22.61
C PRO A 727 -30.02 12.56 24.09
N THR A 728 -28.88 12.22 24.68
CA THR A 728 -28.55 12.72 26.01
C THR A 728 -28.49 14.24 25.89
N GLU A 729 -29.49 14.93 26.43
CA GLU A 729 -29.47 16.39 26.57
C GLU A 729 -28.13 16.78 27.16
N SER A 730 -27.33 17.48 26.37
CA SER A 730 -26.14 18.15 26.85
C SER A 730 -26.63 19.22 27.86
N LYS A 731 -26.50 18.93 29.15
CA LYS A 731 -26.60 20.00 30.15
C LYS A 731 -25.66 21.09 29.71
N PRO A 732 -26.14 22.36 29.58
CA PRO A 732 -25.26 23.47 29.27
C PRO A 732 -24.19 23.52 30.35
N LEU A 733 -22.91 23.61 29.95
CA LEU A 733 -21.85 23.99 30.88
C LEU A 733 -22.25 25.30 31.54
N ALA A 734 -22.46 25.23 32.85
CA ALA A 734 -22.65 26.42 33.68
C ALA A 734 -21.47 27.37 33.41
N THR A 735 -21.78 28.50 32.83
CA THR A 735 -20.86 29.66 32.68
C THR A 735 -20.32 30.00 34.06
N LYS A 736 -19.02 29.77 34.25
CA LYS A 736 -18.30 30.32 35.41
C LYS A 736 -18.37 31.82 35.31
N GLU A 737 -19.23 32.43 36.17
CA GLU A 737 -19.21 33.85 36.44
C GLU A 737 -17.81 34.26 36.90
N LYS A 738 -17.24 35.23 36.22
CA LYS A 738 -16.01 35.91 36.63
C LYS A 738 -16.27 36.61 37.94
N ALA A 739 -15.73 36.09 39.02
CA ALA A 739 -15.64 36.82 40.28
C ALA A 739 -14.75 38.05 40.06
N THR A 740 -15.38 39.22 40.09
CA THR A 740 -14.74 40.54 40.15
C THR A 740 -14.06 40.67 41.51
N ARG A 741 -12.75 40.83 41.54
CA ARG A 741 -11.98 41.25 42.73
C ARG A 741 -12.30 42.72 43.08
N PRO A 742 -12.53 43.05 44.35
CA PRO A 742 -12.66 44.45 44.76
C PRO A 742 -11.31 45.15 44.72
N SER A 743 -11.28 46.32 44.12
CA SER A 743 -10.15 47.26 44.14
C SER A 743 -9.92 47.79 45.54
N GLN A 744 -8.75 47.51 46.11
CA GLN A 744 -8.30 48.28 47.33
C GLN A 744 -7.83 49.65 46.89
N GLY A 745 -8.52 50.64 47.39
CA GLY A 745 -8.16 52.05 47.29
C GLY A 745 -6.95 52.36 48.15
N HIS A 746 -5.99 53.11 47.60
CA HIS A 746 -5.00 53.86 48.30
C HIS A 746 -5.54 55.30 48.50
N GLN A 747 -5.58 55.77 49.73
CA GLN A 747 -5.56 57.16 50.15
C GLN A 747 -4.52 57.34 51.25
N PRO A 748 -4.08 58.59 51.53
CA PRO A 748 -3.08 59.35 50.77
C PRO A 748 -1.71 59.32 51.45
#